data_74f54673023344e239f7ba61459a88bf
#
_entry.id   74f54673023344e239f7ba61459a88bf
#
_cell.length_a   1.000
_cell.length_b   1.000
_cell.length_c   1.000
_cell.angle_alpha   90.00
_cell.angle_beta   90.00
_cell.angle_gamma   90.00
#
_symmetry.space_group_name_H-M   'P 1'
#
loop_
_entity.id
_entity.type
_entity.pdbx_description
1 polymer ?
#
loop_
_entity_poly.entity_id
_entity_poly.type
_entity_poly.pdbx_seq_one_letter_code
_entity_poly.pdbx_strand_id
1 'polypeptide(L)'
;MVRFIRYIILIALLQAVAGIFLSHAQSFTSASGIVKDSITGEPLPFVSVYFDGSTIGAMTDDNGTFTLQNNQGYTKLAAASLGYDTKFIDLKPGKKNDNLEVLLKPTAFEISEVVVKPKREKYTRKDNPAVELIKKVIAHKNDNRIEAKPEYQTEVYEKLSLSLDNFNPNLDKNKFLKKFKFIKNYLDTSEFNGKPILTVSVRENLSDFYYRKSPKAEKTIVRAKRMQGIDKTLDDGGGITSNLEEIFKSINIFDNNIPILLNRFVSPLSSTLATTYYHYYIMDTLDVGGDKCVDLAFVPANSESYGFTGRLYITLDGNYAVKKVLLNTPANINLNWVDKLRIEQEFKQMPDSTWVLDQENTFVNFYVVKGTQQLYAHQLRNYDNYNFNVQNADSVFGLLGALHVLPEATAQPDTFWTHNRPIPLKEKEDALKDLLGQLRKVPAFNAIIKTAEILITGYIPTANDKKVTKFDFGPMNTTFSANHLEGFRMRVGGMTTANLNPYWFASGYLAYGTNDRKIKYNLKLTHSFTKKEYHEGENPVNNLSFIQEYDVYTPGQDFLFTSKDNIFVAWKVGEPVAKMQYIRKSVLQYEKEWLNGLTWKSWIMNQNNEAAGTLQYIKRDESGNLYHIKDFTTSEIGTQLRFAPGERAYNGRSGKESVFNLSKDAPVFKLSHQLGIKGVLGGDYNYNHTEISAEKRIWLSSFGHIDAQIKAGKVWDKVPFPLLILPNTNQSITIQPEAFHMMNALEFVTDQYVSFNATYYLKGWILNRIPGIKWLRLREVLSFNMIYGGLTDKNNPTLTPGLFLLPDGTQPLGSTPYMECSVGLENIFKILRIDYYRRLTYLDHPDIKKGGIRIALRFTF
;
A
#
# COMPACT_ATOMS: atom_id res chain seq x y z
N MET A 1 -7.84 3.97 3.36
CA MET A 1 -9.03 3.11 3.47
C MET A 1 -9.93 3.23 2.25
N VAL A 2 -10.49 4.37 1.89
CA VAL A 2 -11.39 4.54 0.73
C VAL A 2 -10.73 4.19 -0.62
N ARG A 3 -9.43 4.37 -0.85
CA ARG A 3 -8.79 4.11 -2.16
C ARG A 3 -8.31 2.68 -2.38
N PHE A 4 -8.04 1.91 -1.34
CA PHE A 4 -7.83 0.47 -1.49
C PHE A 4 -9.19 -0.27 -1.57
N ILE A 5 -10.22 0.24 -0.90
CA ILE A 5 -11.63 -0.06 -1.22
C ILE A 5 -11.88 0.24 -2.70
N ARG A 6 -11.31 1.31 -3.24
CA ARG A 6 -11.40 1.70 -4.65
C ARG A 6 -10.70 0.73 -5.59
N TYR A 7 -9.55 0.14 -5.22
CA TYR A 7 -8.94 -0.93 -6.02
C TYR A 7 -9.71 -2.24 -5.92
N ILE A 8 -10.21 -2.57 -4.73
CA ILE A 8 -11.11 -3.71 -4.56
C ILE A 8 -12.44 -3.42 -5.24
N ILE A 9 -12.95 -2.20 -5.19
CA ILE A 9 -14.15 -1.80 -5.93
C ILE A 9 -13.85 -1.77 -7.44
N LEU A 10 -12.67 -1.38 -7.89
CA LEU A 10 -12.27 -1.50 -9.29
C LEU A 10 -12.13 -2.96 -9.69
N ILE A 11 -11.46 -3.77 -8.89
CA ILE A 11 -11.36 -5.21 -9.09
C ILE A 11 -12.74 -5.84 -8.91
N ALA A 12 -13.55 -5.44 -7.92
CA ALA A 12 -14.90 -5.92 -7.70
C ALA A 12 -15.90 -5.40 -8.76
N LEU A 13 -15.72 -4.22 -9.32
CA LEU A 13 -16.50 -3.71 -10.45
C LEU A 13 -16.06 -4.33 -11.76
N LEU A 14 -14.76 -4.51 -11.98
CA LEU A 14 -14.26 -5.33 -13.09
C LEU A 14 -14.73 -6.78 -12.92
N GLN A 15 -14.80 -7.28 -11.70
CA GLN A 15 -15.32 -8.60 -11.37
C GLN A 15 -16.86 -8.65 -11.40
N ALA A 16 -17.56 -7.58 -10.99
CA ALA A 16 -19.01 -7.49 -11.11
C ALA A 16 -19.44 -7.35 -12.57
N VAL A 17 -18.67 -6.63 -13.39
CA VAL A 17 -18.85 -6.60 -14.85
C VAL A 17 -18.58 -7.98 -15.44
N ALA A 18 -17.53 -8.63 -15.02
CA ALA A 18 -17.25 -10.01 -15.41
C ALA A 18 -18.27 -11.00 -14.78
N GLY A 19 -18.71 -10.75 -13.54
CA GLY A 19 -19.70 -11.55 -12.81
C GLY A 19 -21.13 -11.46 -13.39
N ILE A 20 -21.50 -10.34 -14.00
CA ILE A 20 -22.71 -10.22 -14.82
C ILE A 20 -22.66 -11.19 -16.02
N PHE A 21 -21.43 -11.56 -16.44
CA PHE A 21 -21.18 -12.53 -17.49
C PHE A 21 -21.18 -13.99 -17.00
N LEU A 22 -21.10 -14.26 -15.67
CA LEU A 22 -20.76 -15.56 -15.12
C LEU A 22 -21.78 -16.14 -14.12
N SER A 23 -23.04 -16.20 -14.45
CA SER A 23 -23.98 -17.04 -13.66
C SER A 23 -24.13 -18.44 -14.27
N HIS A 24 -23.11 -19.29 -14.13
CA HIS A 24 -23.27 -20.75 -14.23
C HIS A 24 -22.40 -21.41 -13.17
N ALA A 25 -23.03 -22.28 -12.35
CA ALA A 25 -22.30 -23.26 -11.59
C ALA A 25 -21.62 -24.21 -12.59
N GLN A 26 -20.36 -23.91 -12.95
CA GLN A 26 -19.54 -24.89 -13.64
C GLN A 26 -19.19 -25.98 -12.63
N SER A 27 -19.54 -27.19 -12.95
CA SER A 27 -19.08 -28.37 -12.21
C SER A 27 -17.57 -28.40 -12.26
N PHE A 28 -16.90 -28.17 -11.12
CA PHE A 28 -15.44 -28.29 -11.04
C PHE A 28 -15.04 -29.70 -10.63
N THR A 29 -14.00 -30.21 -11.27
CA THR A 29 -13.34 -31.45 -10.86
C THR A 29 -12.16 -31.10 -9.97
N SER A 30 -12.14 -31.58 -8.73
CA SER A 30 -10.98 -31.47 -7.85
C SER A 30 -10.36 -32.83 -7.57
N ALA A 31 -9.05 -32.82 -7.34
CA ALA A 31 -8.29 -33.98 -6.93
C ALA A 31 -7.38 -33.58 -5.76
N SER A 32 -7.45 -34.33 -4.68
CA SER A 32 -6.55 -34.22 -3.55
C SER A 32 -6.11 -35.59 -3.07
N GLY A 33 -4.88 -35.70 -2.61
CA GLY A 33 -4.35 -37.01 -2.21
C GLY A 33 -2.88 -36.95 -1.85
N ILE A 34 -2.29 -38.13 -1.82
CA ILE A 34 -0.88 -38.36 -1.51
C ILE A 34 -0.21 -39.17 -2.62
N VAL A 35 0.97 -38.74 -3.04
CA VAL A 35 1.83 -39.51 -3.96
C VAL A 35 2.83 -40.30 -3.16
N LYS A 36 2.96 -41.59 -3.45
CA LYS A 36 3.87 -42.50 -2.76
C LYS A 36 4.69 -43.32 -3.76
N ASP A 37 5.87 -43.74 -3.30
CA ASP A 37 6.66 -44.76 -4.00
C ASP A 37 5.92 -46.12 -3.93
N SER A 38 5.74 -46.79 -5.06
CA SER A 38 5.01 -48.07 -5.15
C SER A 38 5.73 -49.25 -4.50
N ILE A 39 7.04 -49.15 -4.25
CA ILE A 39 7.84 -50.21 -3.65
C ILE A 39 7.99 -50.01 -2.15
N THR A 40 8.29 -48.74 -1.73
CA THR A 40 8.55 -48.43 -0.32
C THR A 40 7.31 -47.98 0.44
N GLY A 41 6.27 -47.55 -0.26
CA GLY A 41 5.05 -47.00 0.35
C GLY A 41 5.26 -45.60 0.95
N GLU A 42 6.43 -45.02 0.82
CA GLU A 42 6.73 -43.70 1.36
C GLU A 42 6.14 -42.58 0.51
N PRO A 43 5.67 -41.46 1.13
CA PRO A 43 5.22 -40.30 0.38
C PRO A 43 6.37 -39.68 -0.44
N LEU A 44 6.08 -39.26 -1.66
CA LEU A 44 7.05 -38.60 -2.54
C LEU A 44 6.81 -37.09 -2.57
N PRO A 45 7.72 -36.28 -2.03
CA PRO A 45 7.67 -34.83 -2.15
C PRO A 45 8.05 -34.38 -3.56
N PHE A 46 7.62 -33.18 -3.92
CA PHE A 46 7.99 -32.46 -5.15
C PHE A 46 7.65 -33.20 -6.46
N VAL A 47 6.70 -34.11 -6.43
CA VAL A 47 6.14 -34.74 -7.62
C VAL A 47 5.27 -33.73 -8.35
N SER A 48 5.47 -33.58 -9.66
CA SER A 48 4.57 -32.77 -10.49
C SER A 48 3.27 -33.53 -10.71
N VAL A 49 2.17 -33.03 -10.15
CA VAL A 49 0.81 -33.57 -10.35
C VAL A 49 0.04 -32.56 -11.17
N TYR A 50 -0.48 -32.96 -12.33
CA TYR A 50 -1.17 -32.06 -13.25
C TYR A 50 -2.31 -32.77 -13.97
N PHE A 51 -3.29 -32.00 -14.44
CA PHE A 51 -4.32 -32.56 -15.32
C PHE A 51 -3.76 -32.81 -16.72
N ASP A 52 -3.83 -34.02 -17.17
CA ASP A 52 -3.29 -34.45 -18.47
C ASP A 52 -3.88 -33.63 -19.62
N GLY A 53 -3.01 -33.17 -20.51
CA GLY A 53 -3.39 -32.26 -21.59
C GLY A 53 -3.65 -30.82 -21.15
N SER A 54 -3.30 -30.45 -19.92
CA SER A 54 -3.45 -29.09 -19.40
C SER A 54 -2.17 -28.58 -18.72
N THR A 55 -2.13 -27.28 -18.49
CA THR A 55 -1.08 -26.64 -17.67
C THR A 55 -1.49 -26.49 -16.19
N ILE A 56 -2.61 -27.10 -15.78
CA ILE A 56 -3.10 -27.03 -14.39
C ILE A 56 -2.41 -28.14 -13.58
N GLY A 57 -1.45 -27.76 -12.77
CA GLY A 57 -0.67 -28.67 -11.95
C GLY A 57 -0.27 -28.06 -10.61
N ALA A 58 0.19 -28.92 -9.70
CA ALA A 58 0.85 -28.56 -8.46
C ALA A 58 1.97 -29.55 -8.18
N MET A 59 2.94 -29.17 -7.37
CA MET A 59 3.91 -30.09 -6.81
C MET A 59 3.42 -30.60 -5.45
N THR A 60 3.72 -31.85 -5.12
CA THR A 60 3.44 -32.39 -3.79
C THR A 60 4.29 -31.66 -2.75
N ASP A 61 3.74 -31.49 -1.56
CA ASP A 61 4.44 -30.94 -0.40
C ASP A 61 5.45 -31.95 0.22
N ASP A 62 6.10 -31.57 1.33
CA ASP A 62 7.04 -32.44 2.06
C ASP A 62 6.46 -33.78 2.52
N ASN A 63 5.14 -33.87 2.65
CA ASN A 63 4.43 -35.10 3.02
C ASN A 63 3.90 -35.84 1.81
N GLY A 64 4.26 -35.42 0.60
CA GLY A 64 3.80 -36.03 -0.64
C GLY A 64 2.34 -35.67 -0.96
N THR A 65 1.70 -34.72 -0.27
CA THR A 65 0.30 -34.39 -0.49
C THR A 65 0.12 -33.32 -1.59
N PHE A 66 -0.99 -33.42 -2.32
CA PHE A 66 -1.36 -32.47 -3.37
C PHE A 66 -2.83 -32.12 -3.32
N THR A 67 -3.17 -30.94 -3.85
CA THR A 67 -4.55 -30.53 -4.08
C THR A 67 -4.63 -29.71 -5.36
N LEU A 68 -5.49 -30.15 -6.28
CA LEU A 68 -5.73 -29.55 -7.59
C LEU A 68 -7.21 -29.41 -7.87
N GLN A 69 -7.58 -28.41 -8.65
CA GLN A 69 -8.94 -28.28 -9.13
C GLN A 69 -8.96 -27.68 -10.54
N ASN A 70 -9.88 -28.15 -11.37
CA ASN A 70 -10.12 -27.58 -12.68
C ASN A 70 -11.62 -27.41 -12.94
N ASN A 71 -11.95 -26.43 -13.72
CA ASN A 71 -13.29 -26.13 -14.22
C ASN A 71 -13.40 -26.26 -15.75
N GLN A 72 -12.37 -26.80 -16.38
CA GLN A 72 -12.25 -26.93 -17.83
C GLN A 72 -12.61 -28.34 -18.34
N GLY A 73 -13.12 -29.23 -17.45
CA GLY A 73 -13.57 -30.55 -17.81
C GLY A 73 -12.48 -31.60 -17.94
N TYR A 74 -11.21 -31.28 -17.59
CA TYR A 74 -10.17 -32.32 -17.55
C TYR A 74 -10.50 -33.36 -16.48
N THR A 75 -10.44 -34.63 -16.85
CA THR A 75 -10.80 -35.78 -16.02
C THR A 75 -9.66 -36.78 -15.82
N LYS A 76 -8.47 -36.47 -16.32
CA LYS A 76 -7.31 -37.33 -16.20
C LYS A 76 -6.20 -36.61 -15.48
N LEU A 77 -5.70 -37.17 -14.39
CA LEU A 77 -4.59 -36.65 -13.59
C LEU A 77 -3.32 -37.38 -14.01
N ALA A 78 -2.23 -36.65 -14.17
CA ALA A 78 -0.90 -37.22 -14.37
C ALA A 78 -0.04 -36.86 -13.15
N ALA A 79 0.75 -37.81 -12.67
CA ALA A 79 1.78 -37.57 -11.66
C ALA A 79 3.14 -38.00 -12.24
N ALA A 80 4.08 -37.09 -12.31
CA ALA A 80 5.41 -37.32 -12.89
C ALA A 80 6.51 -36.84 -11.94
N SER A 81 7.54 -37.64 -11.79
CA SER A 81 8.76 -37.31 -11.05
C SER A 81 9.97 -37.94 -11.75
N LEU A 82 11.12 -37.29 -11.65
CA LEU A 82 12.34 -37.84 -12.21
C LEU A 82 12.68 -39.18 -11.53
N GLY A 83 13.01 -40.18 -12.33
CA GLY A 83 13.28 -41.53 -11.83
C GLY A 83 12.03 -42.40 -11.57
N TYR A 84 10.85 -41.93 -11.98
CA TYR A 84 9.59 -42.67 -11.86
C TYR A 84 8.81 -42.68 -13.18
N ASP A 85 8.09 -43.76 -13.44
CA ASP A 85 7.12 -43.82 -14.54
C ASP A 85 5.97 -42.85 -14.26
N THR A 86 5.59 -42.04 -15.25
CA THR A 86 4.44 -41.13 -15.13
C THR A 86 3.16 -41.96 -14.92
N LYS A 87 2.46 -41.68 -13.85
CA LYS A 87 1.18 -42.36 -13.53
C LYS A 87 -0.01 -41.49 -13.92
N PHE A 88 -0.95 -42.10 -14.64
CA PHE A 88 -2.22 -41.48 -14.99
C PHE A 88 -3.38 -42.07 -14.16
N ILE A 89 -4.32 -41.22 -13.77
CA ILE A 89 -5.48 -41.56 -12.96
C ILE A 89 -6.70 -40.86 -13.54
N ASP A 90 -7.77 -41.67 -13.82
CA ASP A 90 -9.03 -41.12 -14.27
C ASP A 90 -9.86 -40.61 -13.06
N LEU A 91 -10.38 -39.42 -13.17
CA LEU A 91 -11.16 -38.75 -12.13
C LEU A 91 -12.63 -38.70 -12.49
N LYS A 92 -13.49 -38.70 -11.48
CA LYS A 92 -14.94 -38.49 -11.67
C LYS A 92 -15.19 -37.04 -12.05
N PRO A 93 -15.73 -36.74 -13.24
CA PRO A 93 -15.95 -35.37 -13.70
C PRO A 93 -16.97 -34.66 -12.83
N GLY A 94 -16.72 -33.39 -12.58
CA GLY A 94 -17.60 -32.50 -11.81
C GLY A 94 -17.73 -32.84 -10.32
N LYS A 95 -16.85 -33.68 -9.77
CA LYS A 95 -16.87 -34.12 -8.36
C LYS A 95 -15.54 -33.85 -7.68
N LYS A 96 -15.56 -33.82 -6.34
CA LYS A 96 -14.35 -33.88 -5.53
C LYS A 96 -13.84 -35.32 -5.53
N ASN A 97 -12.58 -35.52 -5.92
CA ASN A 97 -11.86 -36.77 -5.85
C ASN A 97 -10.81 -36.64 -4.74
N ASP A 98 -11.25 -36.83 -3.50
CA ASP A 98 -10.39 -36.66 -2.32
C ASP A 98 -9.78 -38.02 -1.91
N ASN A 99 -8.67 -37.94 -1.14
CA ASN A 99 -7.94 -39.10 -0.60
C ASN A 99 -7.39 -40.03 -1.69
N LEU A 100 -6.94 -39.44 -2.81
CA LEU A 100 -6.31 -40.25 -3.87
C LEU A 100 -4.92 -40.70 -3.37
N GLU A 101 -4.65 -42.00 -3.53
CA GLU A 101 -3.34 -42.56 -3.30
C GLU A 101 -2.69 -42.85 -4.65
N VAL A 102 -1.64 -42.08 -4.99
CA VAL A 102 -0.95 -42.17 -6.27
C VAL A 102 0.35 -42.92 -6.08
N LEU A 103 0.45 -44.15 -6.55
CA LEU A 103 1.65 -44.96 -6.45
C LEU A 103 2.49 -44.81 -7.72
N LEU A 104 3.68 -44.15 -7.62
CA LEU A 104 4.65 -44.04 -8.70
C LEU A 104 5.61 -45.22 -8.67
N LYS A 105 5.82 -45.81 -9.83
CA LYS A 105 6.76 -46.94 -10.01
C LYS A 105 8.13 -46.38 -10.40
N PRO A 106 9.22 -46.70 -9.67
CA PRO A 106 10.54 -46.33 -10.08
C PRO A 106 10.91 -46.87 -11.47
N THR A 107 11.47 -46.03 -12.33
CA THR A 107 11.98 -46.46 -13.65
C THR A 107 13.26 -47.25 -13.42
N ALA A 108 13.32 -48.45 -13.97
CA ALA A 108 14.52 -49.29 -13.89
C ALA A 108 15.61 -48.76 -14.82
N PHE A 109 16.55 -47.95 -14.29
CA PHE A 109 17.86 -47.83 -14.83
C PHE A 109 18.70 -48.97 -14.19
N GLU A 110 19.17 -49.93 -15.00
CA GLU A 110 20.13 -50.90 -14.55
C GLU A 110 21.43 -50.26 -14.12
N ILE A 111 21.62 -50.16 -12.83
CA ILE A 111 22.91 -50.09 -12.17
C ILE A 111 22.82 -51.04 -10.99
N SER A 112 23.48 -52.18 -11.15
CA SER A 112 23.66 -53.17 -10.12
C SER A 112 24.51 -52.61 -8.98
N GLU A 113 23.85 -52.22 -7.91
CA GLU A 113 24.44 -52.16 -6.58
C GLU A 113 23.31 -52.18 -5.55
N VAL A 114 23.49 -52.99 -4.51
CA VAL A 114 22.53 -53.17 -3.41
C VAL A 114 22.47 -51.84 -2.65
N VAL A 115 21.50 -51.02 -2.96
CA VAL A 115 21.25 -49.80 -2.20
C VAL A 115 20.36 -50.16 -1.01
N VAL A 116 20.95 -50.22 0.16
CA VAL A 116 20.23 -50.17 1.44
C VAL A 116 19.52 -48.83 1.48
N LYS A 117 18.17 -48.81 1.31
CA LYS A 117 17.38 -47.56 1.37
C LYS A 117 17.39 -47.07 2.81
N PRO A 118 17.92 -45.88 3.11
CA PRO A 118 17.81 -45.33 4.44
C PRO A 118 16.34 -45.02 4.79
N LYS A 119 15.95 -45.26 6.04
CA LYS A 119 14.70 -44.71 6.62
C LYS A 119 14.70 -43.21 6.37
N ARG A 120 13.52 -42.63 6.03
CA ARG A 120 13.34 -41.19 5.87
C ARG A 120 13.84 -40.47 7.12
N GLU A 121 15.01 -39.89 7.03
CA GLU A 121 15.53 -39.06 8.11
C GLU A 121 14.74 -37.76 8.10
N LYS A 122 14.34 -37.32 9.31
CA LYS A 122 13.77 -36.00 9.51
C LYS A 122 14.75 -34.97 8.94
N TYR A 123 14.29 -33.99 8.17
CA TYR A 123 15.14 -32.93 7.61
C TYR A 123 16.10 -32.41 8.69
N THR A 124 17.39 -32.51 8.43
CA THR A 124 18.44 -31.99 9.29
C THR A 124 19.19 -30.89 8.55
N ARG A 125 19.59 -29.86 9.28
CA ARG A 125 20.45 -28.79 8.73
C ARG A 125 21.92 -29.16 8.85
N LYS A 126 22.26 -30.02 9.80
CA LYS A 126 23.62 -30.49 10.07
C LYS A 126 23.97 -31.56 9.03
N ASP A 127 25.16 -31.43 8.43
CA ASP A 127 25.71 -32.36 7.46
C ASP A 127 24.83 -32.53 6.19
N ASN A 128 24.06 -31.48 5.83
CA ASN A 128 23.19 -31.47 4.67
C ASN A 128 23.90 -30.80 3.47
N PRO A 129 24.18 -31.52 2.38
CA PRO A 129 24.88 -30.96 1.22
C PRO A 129 24.20 -29.74 0.59
N ALA A 130 22.86 -29.70 0.59
CA ALA A 130 22.11 -28.56 0.09
C ALA A 130 22.31 -27.31 0.96
N VAL A 131 22.40 -27.50 2.30
CA VAL A 131 22.68 -26.41 3.24
C VAL A 131 24.12 -25.93 3.08
N GLU A 132 25.08 -26.82 2.86
CA GLU A 132 26.48 -26.43 2.62
C GLU A 132 26.62 -25.69 1.29
N LEU A 133 25.91 -26.11 0.25
CA LEU A 133 25.89 -25.41 -1.03
C LEU A 133 25.33 -23.99 -0.88
N ILE A 134 24.16 -23.83 -0.27
CA ILE A 134 23.58 -22.48 -0.11
C ILE A 134 24.42 -21.56 0.78
N LYS A 135 25.15 -22.07 1.77
CA LYS A 135 26.12 -21.30 2.55
C LYS A 135 27.25 -20.76 1.67
N LYS A 136 27.75 -21.59 0.72
CA LYS A 136 28.76 -21.15 -0.25
C LYS A 136 28.21 -20.05 -1.16
N VAL A 137 26.99 -20.21 -1.69
CA VAL A 137 26.32 -19.18 -2.50
C VAL A 137 26.18 -17.87 -1.70
N ILE A 138 25.76 -17.95 -0.42
CA ILE A 138 25.62 -16.77 0.44
C ILE A 138 26.98 -16.12 0.73
N ALA A 139 28.04 -16.90 0.89
CA ALA A 139 29.40 -16.37 1.11
C ALA A 139 29.91 -15.60 -0.12
N HIS A 140 29.62 -16.09 -1.34
CA HIS A 140 30.05 -15.46 -2.60
C HIS A 140 29.03 -14.45 -3.16
N LYS A 141 27.88 -14.25 -2.53
CA LYS A 141 26.84 -13.39 -3.09
C LYS A 141 27.26 -11.93 -3.29
N ASN A 142 28.19 -11.43 -2.47
CA ASN A 142 28.71 -10.08 -2.62
C ASN A 142 29.65 -9.93 -3.81
N ASP A 143 30.27 -11.02 -4.26
CA ASP A 143 31.13 -11.04 -5.45
C ASP A 143 30.29 -11.17 -6.71
N ASN A 144 29.16 -11.89 -6.61
CA ASN A 144 28.25 -12.18 -7.71
C ASN A 144 27.12 -11.14 -7.92
N ARG A 145 27.01 -10.13 -7.07
CA ARG A 145 26.00 -9.08 -7.22
C ARG A 145 26.59 -7.85 -7.92
N ILE A 146 25.82 -7.27 -8.82
CA ILE A 146 26.24 -6.08 -9.58
C ILE A 146 26.56 -4.88 -8.69
N GLU A 147 25.88 -4.72 -7.55
CA GLU A 147 26.09 -3.62 -6.59
C GLU A 147 27.45 -3.72 -5.86
N ALA A 148 28.25 -4.76 -6.12
CA ALA A 148 29.64 -4.79 -5.71
C ALA A 148 30.50 -3.78 -6.49
N LYS A 149 30.12 -3.48 -7.73
CA LYS A 149 30.79 -2.47 -8.57
C LYS A 149 30.65 -1.07 -7.96
N PRO A 150 31.65 -0.19 -8.14
CA PRO A 150 31.59 1.19 -7.64
C PRO A 150 30.39 1.97 -8.19
N GLU A 151 30.13 1.82 -9.48
CA GLU A 151 28.99 2.42 -10.18
C GLU A 151 28.65 1.62 -11.44
N TYR A 152 27.40 1.73 -11.88
CA TYR A 152 26.97 1.21 -13.18
C TYR A 152 25.74 1.95 -13.70
N GLN A 153 25.54 1.83 -15.00
CA GLN A 153 24.34 2.24 -15.72
C GLN A 153 23.77 1.03 -16.47
N THR A 154 22.45 0.95 -16.57
CA THR A 154 21.75 -0.03 -17.45
C THR A 154 20.49 0.59 -18.01
N GLU A 155 20.12 0.20 -19.21
CA GLU A 155 18.82 0.48 -19.79
C GLU A 155 17.80 -0.53 -19.27
N VAL A 156 16.63 -0.05 -18.86
CA VAL A 156 15.54 -0.88 -18.34
C VAL A 156 14.29 -0.64 -19.16
N TYR A 157 13.85 -1.66 -19.89
CA TYR A 157 12.51 -1.70 -20.45
C TYR A 157 11.57 -2.41 -19.48
N GLU A 158 10.47 -1.78 -19.15
CA GLU A 158 9.46 -2.35 -18.27
C GLU A 158 8.10 -2.36 -18.97
N LYS A 159 7.43 -3.52 -18.95
CA LYS A 159 6.05 -3.70 -19.41
C LYS A 159 5.20 -4.30 -18.30
N LEU A 160 4.09 -3.64 -17.95
CA LEU A 160 3.07 -4.16 -17.03
C LEU A 160 1.76 -4.33 -17.78
N SER A 161 1.31 -5.57 -17.93
CA SER A 161 0.02 -5.93 -18.53
C SER A 161 -0.96 -6.35 -17.44
N LEU A 162 -2.17 -5.78 -17.45
CA LEU A 162 -3.26 -6.16 -16.57
C LEU A 162 -4.37 -6.81 -17.41
N SER A 163 -4.83 -7.98 -17.00
CA SER A 163 -5.81 -8.78 -17.74
C SER A 163 -6.85 -9.39 -16.79
N LEU A 164 -8.07 -9.58 -17.26
CA LEU A 164 -9.05 -10.42 -16.60
C LEU A 164 -8.70 -11.88 -16.88
N ASP A 165 -8.42 -12.69 -15.84
CA ASP A 165 -8.05 -14.10 -15.94
C ASP A 165 -9.27 -14.99 -16.01
N ASN A 166 -9.15 -16.13 -16.71
CA ASN A 166 -10.24 -17.09 -16.93
C ASN A 166 -11.51 -16.42 -17.48
N PHE A 167 -11.33 -15.50 -18.41
CA PHE A 167 -12.40 -14.70 -18.96
C PHE A 167 -13.08 -15.45 -20.13
N ASN A 168 -14.11 -16.22 -19.83
CA ASN A 168 -14.92 -16.93 -20.81
C ASN A 168 -16.41 -16.59 -20.65
N PRO A 169 -16.84 -15.39 -21.07
CA PRO A 169 -18.19 -14.93 -20.85
C PRO A 169 -19.20 -15.60 -21.78
N ASN A 170 -20.32 -16.05 -21.22
CA ASN A 170 -21.48 -16.44 -22.02
C ASN A 170 -22.24 -15.19 -22.50
N LEU A 171 -21.77 -14.62 -23.61
CA LEU A 171 -22.29 -13.37 -24.16
C LEU A 171 -23.65 -13.54 -24.86
N ASP A 172 -24.16 -14.75 -25.00
CA ASP A 172 -25.45 -15.02 -25.62
C ASP A 172 -26.60 -15.04 -24.62
N LYS A 173 -26.32 -15.00 -23.32
CA LYS A 173 -27.27 -15.21 -22.23
C LYS A 173 -28.41 -14.19 -22.19
N ASN A 174 -28.14 -12.93 -22.52
CA ASN A 174 -29.15 -11.87 -22.55
C ASN A 174 -28.83 -10.75 -23.56
N LYS A 175 -29.85 -9.87 -23.86
CA LYS A 175 -29.69 -8.78 -24.81
C LYS A 175 -28.59 -7.76 -24.42
N PHE A 176 -28.31 -7.60 -23.13
CA PHE A 176 -27.27 -6.71 -22.63
C PHE A 176 -25.89 -7.26 -23.00
N LEU A 177 -25.65 -8.53 -22.70
CA LEU A 177 -24.36 -9.20 -22.93
C LEU A 177 -24.05 -9.36 -24.43
N LYS A 178 -25.07 -9.54 -25.25
CA LYS A 178 -24.90 -9.63 -26.73
C LYS A 178 -24.19 -8.43 -27.34
N LYS A 179 -24.28 -7.24 -26.71
CA LYS A 179 -23.57 -6.02 -27.17
C LYS A 179 -22.05 -6.11 -27.04
N PHE A 180 -21.54 -7.07 -26.30
CA PHE A 180 -20.14 -7.29 -26.03
C PHE A 180 -19.55 -8.50 -26.76
N LYS A 181 -20.24 -9.09 -27.74
CA LYS A 181 -19.77 -10.29 -28.47
C LYS A 181 -18.40 -10.10 -29.12
N PHE A 182 -18.08 -8.89 -29.55
CA PHE A 182 -16.79 -8.57 -30.16
C PHE A 182 -15.59 -8.83 -29.22
N ILE A 183 -15.78 -8.85 -27.89
CA ILE A 183 -14.71 -9.12 -26.92
C ILE A 183 -14.05 -10.48 -27.18
N LYS A 184 -14.78 -11.47 -27.72
CA LYS A 184 -14.22 -12.80 -28.03
C LYS A 184 -13.01 -12.73 -28.97
N ASN A 185 -12.95 -11.73 -29.84
CA ASN A 185 -11.84 -11.55 -30.79
C ASN A 185 -10.55 -11.03 -30.15
N TYR A 186 -10.65 -10.55 -28.90
CA TYR A 186 -9.54 -9.96 -28.13
C TYR A 186 -9.06 -10.86 -26.99
N LEU A 187 -9.57 -12.07 -26.90
CA LEU A 187 -9.11 -13.05 -25.91
C LEU A 187 -7.74 -13.56 -26.33
N ASP A 188 -6.85 -13.67 -25.34
CA ASP A 188 -5.54 -14.28 -25.40
C ASP A 188 -5.45 -15.43 -24.40
N THR A 189 -4.33 -16.15 -24.38
CA THR A 189 -4.05 -17.22 -23.45
C THR A 189 -2.98 -16.80 -22.45
N SER A 190 -3.26 -17.00 -21.16
CA SER A 190 -2.31 -16.72 -20.10
C SER A 190 -1.11 -17.66 -20.17
N GLU A 191 0.09 -17.13 -20.21
CA GLU A 191 1.35 -17.89 -20.08
C GLU A 191 1.49 -18.52 -18.70
N PHE A 192 0.79 -18.00 -17.73
CA PHE A 192 0.88 -18.44 -16.33
C PHE A 192 0.06 -19.70 -16.04
N ASN A 193 -1.14 -19.83 -16.65
CA ASN A 193 -2.06 -20.92 -16.32
C ASN A 193 -2.83 -21.50 -17.52
N GLY A 194 -2.51 -21.09 -18.76
CA GLY A 194 -3.13 -21.55 -20.00
C GLY A 194 -4.59 -21.16 -20.17
N LYS A 195 -5.16 -20.31 -19.29
CA LYS A 195 -6.56 -19.90 -19.35
C LYS A 195 -6.76 -18.69 -20.27
N PRO A 196 -7.99 -18.51 -20.84
CA PRO A 196 -8.28 -17.33 -21.62
C PRO A 196 -8.22 -16.06 -20.74
N ILE A 197 -7.55 -15.03 -21.24
CA ILE A 197 -7.41 -13.73 -20.60
C ILE A 197 -7.92 -12.62 -21.53
N LEU A 198 -8.43 -11.55 -20.94
CA LEU A 198 -8.76 -10.32 -21.64
C LEU A 198 -7.87 -9.20 -21.10
N THR A 199 -6.90 -8.76 -21.89
CA THR A 199 -6.03 -7.64 -21.53
C THR A 199 -6.84 -6.34 -21.50
N VAL A 200 -6.74 -5.60 -20.39
CA VAL A 200 -7.48 -4.36 -20.13
C VAL A 200 -6.57 -3.15 -19.94
N SER A 201 -5.29 -3.37 -19.72
CA SER A 201 -4.27 -2.31 -19.61
C SER A 201 -2.88 -2.83 -19.99
N VAL A 202 -2.12 -2.00 -20.68
CA VAL A 202 -0.70 -2.19 -20.94
C VAL A 202 0.02 -0.88 -20.66
N ARG A 203 1.07 -0.96 -19.83
CA ARG A 203 1.95 0.15 -19.48
C ARG A 203 3.37 -0.21 -19.88
N GLU A 204 4.06 0.73 -20.49
CA GLU A 204 5.44 0.57 -20.95
C GLU A 204 6.28 1.75 -20.46
N ASN A 205 7.46 1.47 -19.95
CA ASN A 205 8.46 2.47 -19.60
C ASN A 205 9.81 2.05 -20.20
N LEU A 206 10.57 3.01 -20.73
CA LEU A 206 11.96 2.85 -21.07
C LEU A 206 12.77 3.87 -20.29
N SER A 207 13.73 3.41 -19.51
CA SER A 207 14.50 4.25 -18.60
C SER A 207 15.97 3.85 -18.55
N ASP A 208 16.81 4.79 -18.17
CA ASP A 208 18.19 4.55 -17.79
C ASP A 208 18.27 4.51 -16.27
N PHE A 209 18.76 3.40 -15.73
CA PHE A 209 19.00 3.23 -14.30
C PHE A 209 20.48 3.39 -14.01
N TYR A 210 20.79 4.16 -12.97
CA TYR A 210 22.13 4.48 -12.52
C TYR A 210 22.28 4.11 -11.04
N TYR A 211 23.37 3.44 -10.73
CA TYR A 211 23.73 3.06 -9.37
C TYR A 211 25.13 3.53 -9.03
N ARG A 212 25.32 4.05 -7.82
CA ARG A 212 26.62 4.36 -7.22
C ARG A 212 26.68 3.80 -5.81
N LYS A 213 27.77 3.10 -5.48
CA LYS A 213 27.96 2.43 -4.19
C LYS A 213 28.30 3.42 -3.07
N SER A 214 29.14 4.42 -3.34
CA SER A 214 29.62 5.37 -2.34
C SER A 214 29.79 6.79 -2.89
N PRO A 215 29.10 7.81 -2.33
CA PRO A 215 27.92 7.63 -1.46
C PRO A 215 26.81 6.91 -2.18
N LYS A 216 26.10 6.03 -1.47
CA LYS A 216 25.05 5.22 -2.11
C LYS A 216 23.98 6.11 -2.74
N ALA A 217 23.78 5.95 -4.04
CA ALA A 217 22.76 6.68 -4.80
C ALA A 217 22.20 5.81 -5.92
N GLU A 218 20.90 5.97 -6.14
CA GLU A 218 20.17 5.33 -7.24
C GLU A 218 19.41 6.42 -7.98
N LYS A 219 19.51 6.44 -9.31
CA LYS A 219 18.81 7.38 -10.18
C LYS A 219 18.16 6.65 -11.33
N THR A 220 16.93 7.04 -11.66
CA THR A 220 16.22 6.54 -12.83
C THR A 220 15.80 7.74 -13.69
N ILE A 221 16.20 7.73 -14.96
CA ILE A 221 15.80 8.73 -15.95
C ILE A 221 14.85 8.05 -16.94
N VAL A 222 13.56 8.37 -16.88
CA VAL A 222 12.54 7.83 -17.78
C VAL A 222 12.58 8.59 -19.09
N ARG A 223 12.99 7.91 -20.19
CA ARG A 223 13.08 8.46 -21.54
C ARG A 223 11.79 8.35 -22.32
N ALA A 224 11.03 7.30 -22.06
CA ALA A 224 9.72 7.09 -22.69
C ALA A 224 8.75 6.39 -21.74
N LYS A 225 7.50 6.83 -21.76
CA LYS A 225 6.41 6.26 -20.96
C LYS A 225 5.14 6.21 -21.78
N ARG A 226 4.48 5.06 -21.80
CA ARG A 226 3.21 4.85 -22.50
C ARG A 226 2.22 4.12 -21.61
N MET A 227 0.99 4.55 -21.60
CA MET A 227 -0.11 3.88 -20.90
C MET A 227 -1.32 3.76 -21.81
N GLN A 228 -1.79 2.54 -22.00
CA GLN A 228 -3.00 2.21 -22.74
C GLN A 228 -3.87 1.32 -21.88
N GLY A 229 -5.11 1.70 -21.61
CA GLY A 229 -5.98 0.86 -20.80
C GLY A 229 -7.16 1.59 -20.19
N ILE A 230 -8.01 0.82 -19.54
CA ILE A 230 -9.16 1.32 -18.76
C ILE A 230 -8.66 2.12 -17.56
N ASP A 231 -7.56 1.71 -16.97
CA ASP A 231 -6.94 2.35 -15.81
C ASP A 231 -6.47 3.79 -16.09
N LYS A 232 -6.10 4.12 -17.34
CA LYS A 232 -5.81 5.50 -17.73
C LYS A 232 -7.00 6.43 -17.50
N THR A 233 -8.22 5.94 -17.70
CA THR A 233 -9.44 6.71 -17.49
C THR A 233 -9.78 6.83 -15.99
N LEU A 234 -9.36 5.87 -15.19
CA LEU A 234 -9.66 5.78 -13.76
C LEU A 234 -8.55 6.39 -12.87
N ASP A 235 -7.39 6.70 -13.46
CA ASP A 235 -6.27 7.28 -12.72
C ASP A 235 -6.54 8.76 -12.40
N ASP A 236 -6.61 9.08 -11.13
CA ASP A 236 -6.93 10.40 -10.58
C ASP A 236 -5.70 11.34 -10.47
N GLY A 237 -4.90 11.39 -11.53
CA GLY A 237 -3.68 12.20 -11.55
C GLY A 237 -2.41 11.45 -11.15
N GLY A 238 -2.37 10.15 -11.38
CA GLY A 238 -1.20 9.30 -11.11
C GLY A 238 -1.26 8.53 -9.79
N GLY A 239 -2.35 8.62 -9.04
CA GLY A 239 -2.51 7.87 -7.78
C GLY A 239 -2.54 6.35 -7.97
N ILE A 240 -3.18 5.86 -9.04
CA ILE A 240 -3.16 4.44 -9.41
C ILE A 240 -1.76 4.04 -9.84
N THR A 241 -1.14 4.83 -10.70
CA THR A 241 0.22 4.58 -11.20
C THR A 241 1.21 4.45 -10.05
N SER A 242 1.26 5.42 -9.15
CA SER A 242 2.18 5.42 -8.01
C SER A 242 2.01 4.19 -7.10
N ASN A 243 0.77 3.74 -6.91
CA ASN A 243 0.50 2.57 -6.10
C ASN A 243 0.89 1.26 -6.80
N LEU A 244 0.70 1.15 -8.12
CA LEU A 244 1.17 -0.01 -8.88
C LEU A 244 2.70 -0.09 -8.88
N GLU A 245 3.39 1.02 -9.04
CA GLU A 245 4.86 1.09 -8.92
C GLU A 245 5.34 0.65 -7.53
N GLU A 246 4.60 0.94 -6.46
CA GLU A 246 4.91 0.49 -5.11
C GLU A 246 4.65 -1.01 -4.91
N ILE A 247 3.60 -1.56 -5.52
CA ILE A 247 3.24 -2.98 -5.45
C ILE A 247 4.25 -3.84 -6.23
N PHE A 248 4.66 -3.38 -7.43
CA PHE A 248 5.54 -4.06 -8.35
C PHE A 248 6.95 -3.45 -8.36
N LYS A 249 7.59 -3.34 -7.20
CA LYS A 249 8.98 -2.90 -7.09
C LYS A 249 9.94 -3.87 -7.79
N SER A 250 11.09 -3.36 -8.20
CA SER A 250 12.22 -4.20 -8.65
C SER A 250 12.66 -5.13 -7.52
N ILE A 251 12.97 -6.35 -7.88
CA ILE A 251 13.30 -7.44 -6.96
C ILE A 251 14.78 -7.72 -7.04
N ASN A 252 15.46 -7.65 -5.91
CA ASN A 252 16.86 -8.06 -5.79
C ASN A 252 16.93 -9.31 -4.90
N ILE A 253 17.21 -10.47 -5.51
CA ILE A 253 17.30 -11.74 -4.80
C ILE A 253 18.47 -11.75 -3.80
N PHE A 254 19.49 -10.94 -4.01
CA PHE A 254 20.66 -10.86 -3.15
C PHE A 254 20.42 -10.04 -1.87
N ASP A 255 19.34 -9.29 -1.77
CA ASP A 255 18.97 -8.62 -0.54
C ASP A 255 18.47 -9.63 0.51
N ASN A 256 18.59 -9.29 1.78
CA ASN A 256 18.11 -10.17 2.86
C ASN A 256 16.59 -10.27 2.91
N ASN A 257 15.90 -9.22 2.46
CA ASN A 257 14.45 -9.15 2.39
C ASN A 257 14.01 -8.55 1.04
N ILE A 258 13.10 -9.22 0.38
CA ILE A 258 12.53 -8.84 -0.90
C ILE A 258 11.23 -8.05 -0.67
N PRO A 259 11.17 -6.76 -1.05
CA PRO A 259 9.96 -5.97 -0.95
C PRO A 259 9.01 -6.32 -2.11
N ILE A 260 7.87 -6.92 -1.82
CA ILE A 260 6.83 -7.19 -2.81
C ILE A 260 5.44 -7.15 -2.17
N LEU A 261 4.44 -6.66 -2.92
CA LEU A 261 3.05 -6.56 -2.46
C LEU A 261 2.94 -5.87 -1.09
N LEU A 262 3.71 -4.80 -0.88
CA LEU A 262 3.75 -4.02 0.37
C LEU A 262 4.19 -4.82 1.62
N ASN A 263 4.83 -5.96 1.43
CA ASN A 263 5.37 -6.80 2.49
C ASN A 263 6.86 -7.05 2.28
N ARG A 264 7.52 -7.61 3.28
CA ARG A 264 8.93 -8.03 3.22
C ARG A 264 8.98 -9.55 3.30
N PHE A 265 9.43 -10.18 2.24
CA PHE A 265 9.66 -11.61 2.16
C PHE A 265 11.12 -11.90 2.45
N VAL A 266 11.39 -12.95 3.21
CA VAL A 266 12.78 -13.39 3.42
C VAL A 266 13.33 -13.94 2.11
N SER A 267 14.50 -13.44 1.69
CA SER A 267 15.20 -14.02 0.53
C SER A 267 15.75 -15.40 0.85
N PRO A 268 15.71 -16.36 -0.09
CA PRO A 268 16.42 -17.62 0.05
C PRO A 268 17.94 -17.45 0.12
N LEU A 269 18.48 -16.27 -0.25
CA LEU A 269 19.89 -15.88 -0.10
C LEU A 269 20.15 -14.95 1.08
N SER A 270 19.19 -14.85 2.04
CA SER A 270 19.36 -14.01 3.24
C SER A 270 20.56 -14.46 4.05
N SER A 271 21.51 -13.54 4.29
CA SER A 271 22.71 -13.84 5.07
C SER A 271 22.42 -14.19 6.54
N THR A 272 21.27 -13.74 7.06
CA THR A 272 20.93 -13.89 8.49
C THR A 272 19.88 -14.97 8.74
N LEU A 273 18.95 -15.18 7.81
CA LEU A 273 17.78 -16.01 8.05
C LEU A 273 17.66 -17.21 7.11
N ALA A 274 18.33 -17.25 5.95
CA ALA A 274 18.12 -18.24 4.93
C ALA A 274 18.10 -19.67 5.45
N THR A 275 19.17 -20.12 6.10
CA THR A 275 19.32 -21.52 6.56
C THR A 275 18.41 -21.87 7.74
N THR A 276 17.87 -20.89 8.46
CA THR A 276 16.90 -21.11 9.56
C THR A 276 15.46 -21.01 9.11
N TYR A 277 15.24 -20.26 8.04
CA TYR A 277 13.91 -19.95 7.50
C TYR A 277 13.47 -20.94 6.43
N TYR A 278 14.44 -21.52 5.68
CA TYR A 278 14.19 -22.43 4.57
C TYR A 278 14.79 -23.82 4.80
N HIS A 279 14.15 -24.82 4.19
CA HIS A 279 14.69 -26.14 3.92
C HIS A 279 15.17 -26.18 2.47
N TYR A 280 16.37 -26.70 2.23
CA TYR A 280 17.01 -26.77 0.92
C TYR A 280 17.23 -28.22 0.48
N TYR A 281 17.06 -28.50 -0.81
CA TYR A 281 17.16 -29.82 -1.41
C TYR A 281 17.86 -29.73 -2.75
N ILE A 282 18.94 -30.50 -2.97
CA ILE A 282 19.55 -30.66 -4.28
C ILE A 282 18.65 -31.60 -5.08
N MET A 283 18.14 -31.12 -6.21
CA MET A 283 17.25 -31.88 -7.07
C MET A 283 18.00 -32.59 -8.18
N ASP A 284 18.85 -31.85 -8.92
CA ASP A 284 19.58 -32.37 -10.10
C ASP A 284 20.79 -31.47 -10.41
N THR A 285 21.57 -31.90 -11.41
CA THR A 285 22.57 -31.10 -12.06
C THR A 285 22.27 -31.10 -13.57
N LEU A 286 22.06 -29.92 -14.13
CA LEU A 286 21.60 -29.75 -15.51
C LEU A 286 22.31 -28.57 -16.19
N ASP A 287 22.25 -28.53 -17.53
CA ASP A 287 22.71 -27.39 -18.30
C ASP A 287 21.62 -26.32 -18.39
N VAL A 288 21.99 -25.08 -18.11
CA VAL A 288 21.09 -23.90 -18.21
C VAL A 288 21.80 -22.89 -19.13
N GLY A 289 21.41 -22.87 -20.40
CA GLY A 289 21.94 -21.93 -21.37
C GLY A 289 23.46 -22.00 -21.51
N GLY A 290 24.01 -23.21 -21.54
CA GLY A 290 25.45 -23.51 -21.73
C GLY A 290 26.29 -23.57 -20.45
N ASP A 291 25.70 -23.24 -19.27
CA ASP A 291 26.38 -23.34 -17.99
C ASP A 291 25.86 -24.55 -17.19
N LYS A 292 26.77 -25.37 -16.66
CA LYS A 292 26.44 -26.50 -15.81
C LYS A 292 26.01 -25.98 -14.42
N CYS A 293 24.78 -26.24 -14.04
CA CYS A 293 24.17 -25.72 -12.80
C CYS A 293 23.61 -26.84 -11.91
N VAL A 294 23.65 -26.62 -10.60
CA VAL A 294 22.87 -27.39 -9.62
C VAL A 294 21.49 -26.78 -9.50
N ASP A 295 20.47 -27.60 -9.67
CA ASP A 295 19.08 -27.27 -9.36
C ASP A 295 18.84 -27.43 -7.84
N LEU A 296 18.76 -26.33 -7.11
CA LEU A 296 18.54 -26.28 -5.68
C LEU A 296 17.13 -25.81 -5.37
N ALA A 297 16.27 -26.74 -4.95
CA ALA A 297 14.93 -26.42 -4.47
C ALA A 297 14.96 -25.90 -3.03
N PHE A 298 13.99 -25.03 -2.70
CA PHE A 298 13.83 -24.55 -1.32
C PHE A 298 12.35 -24.30 -0.99
N VAL A 299 12.02 -24.50 0.29
CA VAL A 299 10.68 -24.28 0.85
C VAL A 299 10.80 -23.63 2.24
N PRO A 300 9.89 -22.73 2.64
CA PRO A 300 9.94 -22.17 3.99
C PRO A 300 9.57 -23.23 5.04
N ALA A 301 10.25 -23.23 6.18
CA ALA A 301 9.95 -24.14 7.30
C ALA A 301 8.53 -23.94 7.87
N ASN A 302 7.94 -22.78 7.66
CA ASN A 302 6.53 -22.48 7.98
C ASN A 302 5.87 -21.86 6.73
N SER A 303 4.93 -22.56 6.12
CA SER A 303 4.24 -22.21 4.88
C SER A 303 3.35 -20.98 4.98
N GLU A 304 2.90 -20.59 6.18
CA GLU A 304 2.08 -19.40 6.40
C GLU A 304 2.92 -18.10 6.49
N SER A 305 4.25 -18.22 6.65
CA SER A 305 5.15 -17.08 6.78
C SER A 305 5.50 -16.44 5.43
N TYR A 306 5.94 -15.17 5.45
CA TYR A 306 6.34 -14.42 4.25
C TYR A 306 7.68 -14.91 3.71
N GLY A 307 7.64 -16.00 2.99
CA GLY A 307 8.74 -16.62 2.28
C GLY A 307 8.27 -17.20 0.95
N PHE A 308 9.20 -17.77 0.20
CA PHE A 308 8.95 -18.35 -1.11
C PHE A 308 9.18 -19.85 -1.11
N THR A 309 8.51 -20.57 -1.97
CA THR A 309 8.95 -21.87 -2.49
C THR A 309 9.59 -21.64 -3.84
N GLY A 310 10.60 -22.40 -4.22
CA GLY A 310 11.20 -22.20 -5.54
C GLY A 310 12.46 -22.98 -5.80
N ARG A 311 13.20 -22.50 -6.81
CA ARG A 311 14.44 -23.10 -7.27
C ARG A 311 15.50 -22.03 -7.55
N LEU A 312 16.73 -22.37 -7.25
CA LEU A 312 17.94 -21.62 -7.61
C LEU A 312 18.80 -22.51 -8.50
N TYR A 313 19.19 -21.99 -9.64
CA TYR A 313 20.14 -22.68 -10.54
C TYR A 313 21.51 -22.05 -10.31
N ILE A 314 22.40 -22.83 -9.70
CA ILE A 314 23.70 -22.36 -9.18
C ILE A 314 24.81 -22.93 -10.04
N THR A 315 25.70 -22.08 -10.56
CA THR A 315 26.83 -22.50 -11.41
C THR A 315 27.83 -23.37 -10.66
N LEU A 316 28.43 -24.33 -11.36
CA LEU A 316 29.45 -25.26 -10.84
C LEU A 316 30.88 -24.86 -11.24
N ASP A 317 31.07 -23.59 -11.60
CA ASP A 317 32.36 -23.02 -11.99
C ASP A 317 33.27 -22.61 -10.83
N GLY A 318 32.83 -22.84 -9.60
CA GLY A 318 33.51 -22.42 -8.38
C GLY A 318 33.11 -21.02 -7.86
N ASN A 319 32.42 -20.23 -8.69
CA ASN A 319 31.92 -18.90 -8.28
C ASN A 319 30.59 -18.96 -7.53
N TYR A 320 29.89 -20.10 -7.62
CA TYR A 320 28.58 -20.30 -7.00
C TYR A 320 27.57 -19.21 -7.34
N ALA A 321 27.63 -18.72 -8.60
CA ALA A 321 26.73 -17.69 -9.08
C ALA A 321 25.31 -18.25 -9.30
N VAL A 322 24.31 -17.40 -9.11
CA VAL A 322 22.91 -17.74 -9.41
C VAL A 322 22.61 -17.35 -10.84
N LYS A 323 22.36 -18.35 -11.70
CA LYS A 323 22.04 -18.12 -13.11
C LYS A 323 20.56 -17.89 -13.37
N LYS A 324 19.72 -18.63 -12.65
CA LYS A 324 18.25 -18.51 -12.77
C LYS A 324 17.59 -18.70 -11.42
N VAL A 325 16.47 -17.98 -11.22
CA VAL A 325 15.68 -18.01 -9.99
C VAL A 325 14.22 -18.21 -10.35
N LEU A 326 13.55 -19.11 -9.64
CA LEU A 326 12.11 -19.28 -9.67
C LEU A 326 11.58 -19.13 -8.24
N LEU A 327 10.75 -18.13 -7.99
CA LEU A 327 10.10 -17.89 -6.69
C LEU A 327 8.60 -18.02 -6.86
N ASN A 328 7.95 -18.78 -5.98
CA ASN A 328 6.50 -18.90 -5.91
C ASN A 328 6.03 -18.64 -4.48
N THR A 329 4.82 -18.14 -4.30
CA THR A 329 4.22 -18.08 -2.96
C THR A 329 3.74 -19.46 -2.53
N PRO A 330 3.98 -19.88 -1.27
CA PRO A 330 3.38 -21.08 -0.72
C PRO A 330 1.84 -21.02 -0.75
N ALA A 331 1.18 -22.16 -0.98
CA ALA A 331 -0.28 -22.21 -1.07
C ALA A 331 -1.02 -21.73 0.19
N ASN A 332 -0.39 -21.88 1.35
CA ASN A 332 -0.98 -21.54 2.67
C ASN A 332 -0.53 -20.18 3.19
N ILE A 333 0.25 -19.41 2.45
CA ILE A 333 0.76 -18.12 2.90
C ILE A 333 -0.39 -17.21 3.40
N ASN A 334 -0.16 -16.49 4.49
CA ASN A 334 -1.11 -15.49 5.00
C ASN A 334 -1.01 -14.18 4.20
N LEU A 335 -1.35 -14.27 2.91
CA LEU A 335 -1.37 -13.18 1.96
C LEU A 335 -2.80 -13.02 1.43
N ASN A 336 -3.34 -11.80 1.50
CA ASN A 336 -4.70 -11.54 1.02
C ASN A 336 -4.70 -11.15 -0.45
N TRP A 337 -5.84 -11.37 -1.09
CA TRP A 337 -6.13 -10.90 -2.45
C TRP A 337 -5.22 -11.46 -3.53
N VAL A 338 -4.24 -12.29 -3.18
CA VAL A 338 -3.32 -12.95 -4.09
C VAL A 338 -3.61 -14.44 -4.06
N ASP A 339 -3.90 -15.02 -5.22
CA ASP A 339 -4.05 -16.46 -5.38
C ASP A 339 -2.70 -17.13 -5.62
N LYS A 340 -1.96 -16.56 -6.57
CA LYS A 340 -0.62 -17.03 -6.93
C LYS A 340 0.27 -15.85 -7.26
N LEU A 341 1.54 -15.96 -6.89
CA LEU A 341 2.61 -15.07 -7.31
C LEU A 341 3.79 -15.94 -7.75
N ARG A 342 4.35 -15.61 -8.91
CA ARG A 342 5.56 -16.24 -9.45
C ARG A 342 6.50 -15.16 -9.94
N ILE A 343 7.77 -15.31 -9.62
CA ILE A 343 8.85 -14.44 -10.08
C ILE A 343 9.89 -15.32 -10.73
N GLU A 344 10.32 -14.92 -11.90
CA GLU A 344 11.40 -15.56 -12.66
C GLU A 344 12.46 -14.51 -12.92
N GLN A 345 13.71 -14.80 -12.58
CA GLN A 345 14.88 -13.97 -12.89
C GLN A 345 15.91 -14.79 -13.63
N GLU A 346 16.45 -14.22 -14.68
CA GLU A 346 17.56 -14.80 -15.46
C GLU A 346 18.73 -13.83 -15.44
N PHE A 347 19.91 -14.39 -15.17
CA PHE A 347 21.15 -13.64 -15.10
C PHE A 347 22.06 -14.04 -16.25
N LYS A 348 22.79 -13.07 -16.80
CA LYS A 348 23.82 -13.30 -17.81
C LYS A 348 25.18 -12.89 -17.29
N GLN A 349 26.22 -13.57 -17.76
CA GLN A 349 27.60 -13.21 -17.47
C GLN A 349 28.12 -12.25 -18.55
N MET A 350 28.67 -11.14 -18.10
CA MET A 350 29.31 -10.16 -18.97
C MET A 350 30.75 -10.63 -19.36
N PRO A 351 31.36 -10.07 -20.40
CA PRO A 351 32.73 -10.43 -20.82
C PRO A 351 33.79 -10.26 -19.73
N ASP A 352 33.55 -9.38 -18.75
CA ASP A 352 34.40 -9.17 -17.57
C ASP A 352 34.09 -10.13 -16.41
N SER A 353 33.34 -11.19 -16.67
CA SER A 353 32.89 -12.20 -15.72
C SER A 353 31.88 -11.68 -14.65
N THR A 354 31.38 -10.47 -14.79
CA THR A 354 30.33 -9.93 -13.86
C THR A 354 28.97 -10.55 -14.20
N TRP A 355 28.27 -11.04 -13.20
CA TRP A 355 26.89 -11.47 -13.35
C TRP A 355 25.92 -10.30 -13.23
N VAL A 356 25.02 -10.15 -14.19
CA VAL A 356 24.01 -9.09 -14.25
C VAL A 356 22.64 -9.68 -14.49
N LEU A 357 21.60 -9.01 -14.00
CA LEU A 357 20.21 -9.39 -14.28
C LEU A 357 19.93 -9.10 -15.77
N ASP A 358 19.39 -10.08 -16.47
CA ASP A 358 19.01 -9.96 -17.88
C ASP A 358 17.52 -9.73 -18.03
N GLN A 359 16.72 -10.58 -17.39
CA GLN A 359 15.28 -10.51 -17.47
C GLN A 359 14.63 -10.83 -16.11
N GLU A 360 13.53 -10.14 -15.83
CA GLU A 360 12.64 -10.42 -14.69
C GLU A 360 11.18 -10.50 -15.17
N ASN A 361 10.51 -11.60 -14.84
CA ASN A 361 9.07 -11.77 -15.04
C ASN A 361 8.39 -11.93 -13.68
N THR A 362 7.39 -11.13 -13.42
CA THR A 362 6.54 -11.22 -12.22
C THR A 362 5.10 -11.42 -12.62
N PHE A 363 4.54 -12.56 -12.23
CA PHE A 363 3.14 -12.93 -12.49
C PHE A 363 2.36 -12.92 -11.18
N VAL A 364 1.22 -12.25 -11.16
CA VAL A 364 0.35 -12.20 -9.98
C VAL A 364 -1.10 -12.38 -10.38
N ASN A 365 -1.79 -13.32 -9.75
CA ASN A 365 -3.23 -13.44 -9.84
C ASN A 365 -3.88 -12.85 -8.60
N PHE A 366 -4.64 -11.78 -8.78
CA PHE A 366 -5.42 -11.14 -7.72
C PHE A 366 -6.88 -11.61 -7.77
N TYR A 367 -7.48 -11.79 -6.59
CA TYR A 367 -8.89 -12.12 -6.47
C TYR A 367 -9.54 -11.34 -5.31
N VAL A 368 -10.81 -10.97 -5.45
CA VAL A 368 -11.60 -10.43 -4.31
C VAL A 368 -12.33 -11.56 -3.61
N VAL A 369 -13.00 -12.42 -4.38
CA VAL A 369 -13.69 -13.61 -3.88
C VAL A 369 -13.13 -14.83 -4.58
N LYS A 370 -12.76 -15.88 -3.82
CA LYS A 370 -12.27 -17.13 -4.42
C LYS A 370 -13.32 -17.73 -5.34
N GLY A 371 -12.89 -18.22 -6.50
CA GLY A 371 -13.76 -18.83 -7.49
C GLY A 371 -14.50 -17.86 -8.41
N THR A 372 -14.30 -16.53 -8.22
CA THR A 372 -14.79 -15.53 -9.17
C THR A 372 -13.69 -15.14 -10.17
N GLN A 373 -14.01 -14.22 -11.08
CA GLN A 373 -13.07 -13.65 -12.02
C GLN A 373 -11.85 -13.07 -11.28
N GLN A 374 -10.65 -13.37 -11.77
CA GLN A 374 -9.39 -12.89 -11.21
C GLN A 374 -8.80 -11.76 -12.07
N LEU A 375 -7.99 -10.91 -11.48
CA LEU A 375 -7.15 -9.97 -12.19
C LEU A 375 -5.74 -10.57 -12.30
N TYR A 376 -5.28 -10.78 -13.50
CA TYR A 376 -3.94 -11.24 -13.80
C TYR A 376 -3.06 -10.03 -14.12
N ALA A 377 -1.92 -9.94 -13.46
CA ALA A 377 -0.88 -8.96 -13.74
C ALA A 377 0.40 -9.68 -14.17
N HIS A 378 0.97 -9.25 -15.26
CA HIS A 378 2.27 -9.69 -15.73
C HIS A 378 3.18 -8.49 -15.90
N GLN A 379 4.24 -8.43 -15.10
CA GLN A 379 5.31 -7.46 -15.27
C GLN A 379 6.54 -8.13 -15.82
N LEU A 380 7.02 -7.59 -16.94
CA LEU A 380 8.26 -7.94 -17.58
C LEU A 380 9.24 -6.78 -17.42
N ARG A 381 10.46 -7.06 -16.99
CA ARG A 381 11.60 -6.15 -17.07
C ARG A 381 12.71 -6.79 -17.87
N ASN A 382 13.28 -6.04 -18.79
CA ASN A 382 14.46 -6.43 -19.55
C ASN A 382 15.57 -5.41 -19.28
N TYR A 383 16.75 -5.91 -18.97
CA TYR A 383 17.92 -5.11 -18.62
C TYR A 383 18.98 -5.26 -19.69
N ASP A 384 19.40 -4.15 -20.28
CA ASP A 384 20.39 -4.16 -21.34
C ASP A 384 21.38 -2.99 -21.22
N ASN A 385 22.36 -2.95 -22.13
CA ASN A 385 23.32 -1.85 -22.23
C ASN A 385 24.03 -1.53 -20.90
N TYR A 386 24.47 -2.56 -20.17
CA TYR A 386 25.23 -2.38 -18.93
C TYR A 386 26.56 -1.67 -19.22
N ASN A 387 26.83 -0.61 -18.45
CA ASN A 387 28.07 0.16 -18.53
C ASN A 387 28.59 0.42 -17.11
N PHE A 388 29.82 -0.03 -16.84
CA PHE A 388 30.50 0.14 -15.55
C PHE A 388 31.38 1.39 -15.49
N ASN A 389 31.43 2.17 -16.57
CA ASN A 389 32.08 3.47 -16.63
C ASN A 389 31.05 4.53 -16.97
N VAL A 390 30.36 5.01 -15.93
CA VAL A 390 29.23 5.95 -16.08
C VAL A 390 29.75 7.30 -16.55
N GLN A 391 29.40 7.68 -17.77
CA GLN A 391 29.73 9.01 -18.30
C GLN A 391 28.89 10.08 -17.58
N ASN A 392 29.50 11.21 -17.25
CA ASN A 392 28.85 12.31 -16.55
C ASN A 392 28.23 11.90 -15.20
N ALA A 393 28.83 10.95 -14.49
CA ALA A 393 28.34 10.43 -13.21
C ALA A 393 27.96 11.53 -12.22
N ASP A 394 28.80 12.55 -12.03
CA ASP A 394 28.55 13.66 -11.11
C ASP A 394 27.30 14.48 -11.50
N SER A 395 27.07 14.69 -12.80
CA SER A 395 25.88 15.37 -13.29
C SER A 395 24.62 14.55 -12.99
N VAL A 396 24.64 13.25 -13.25
CA VAL A 396 23.49 12.35 -13.02
C VAL A 396 23.20 12.22 -11.53
N PHE A 397 24.22 11.92 -10.74
CA PHE A 397 24.04 11.72 -9.30
C PHE A 397 23.80 13.04 -8.54
N GLY A 398 24.15 14.18 -9.14
CA GLY A 398 23.83 15.51 -8.63
C GLY A 398 22.37 15.93 -8.82
N LEU A 399 21.60 15.24 -9.66
CA LEU A 399 20.17 15.51 -9.84
C LEU A 399 19.40 15.35 -8.52
N LEU A 400 18.46 16.25 -8.27
CA LEU A 400 17.58 16.15 -7.10
C LEU A 400 16.54 15.05 -7.29
N GLY A 401 16.34 14.22 -6.25
CA GLY A 401 15.42 13.08 -6.31
C GLY A 401 16.01 11.83 -6.98
N ALA A 402 15.31 10.72 -6.89
CA ALA A 402 15.72 9.42 -7.44
C ALA A 402 15.12 9.14 -8.82
N LEU A 403 13.97 9.74 -9.14
CA LEU A 403 13.23 9.55 -10.39
C LEU A 403 13.11 10.85 -11.16
N HIS A 404 13.51 10.83 -12.41
CA HIS A 404 13.39 11.94 -13.35
C HIS A 404 12.65 11.47 -14.60
N VAL A 405 11.57 12.13 -14.94
CA VAL A 405 10.81 11.88 -16.18
C VAL A 405 11.12 12.99 -17.15
N LEU A 406 11.65 12.66 -18.32
CA LEU A 406 11.95 13.66 -19.35
C LEU A 406 10.64 14.29 -19.87
N PRO A 407 10.62 15.58 -20.20
CA PRO A 407 9.42 16.26 -20.68
C PRO A 407 8.76 15.58 -21.90
N GLU A 408 9.57 15.01 -22.78
CA GLU A 408 9.13 14.30 -23.99
C GLU A 408 8.74 12.83 -23.74
N ALA A 409 8.91 12.29 -22.54
CA ALA A 409 8.73 10.86 -22.26
C ALA A 409 7.32 10.35 -22.62
N THR A 410 6.28 11.16 -22.44
CA THR A 410 4.89 10.78 -22.75
C THR A 410 4.48 11.08 -24.17
N ALA A 411 5.30 11.79 -24.94
CA ALA A 411 5.02 12.24 -26.30
C ALA A 411 5.71 11.39 -27.38
N GLN A 412 6.34 10.29 -27.03
CA GLN A 412 7.06 9.43 -27.96
C GLN A 412 6.12 8.79 -28.99
N PRO A 413 6.46 8.85 -30.30
CA PRO A 413 5.63 8.30 -31.38
C PRO A 413 5.63 6.76 -31.39
N ASP A 414 4.68 6.15 -32.08
CA ASP A 414 4.58 4.68 -32.21
C ASP A 414 5.85 4.08 -32.84
N THR A 415 6.51 4.79 -33.77
CA THR A 415 7.76 4.38 -34.39
C THR A 415 8.91 4.26 -33.38
N PHE A 416 8.97 5.14 -32.39
CA PHE A 416 9.95 5.03 -31.30
C PHE A 416 9.81 3.68 -30.58
N TRP A 417 8.60 3.32 -30.20
CA TRP A 417 8.32 2.07 -29.49
C TRP A 417 8.63 0.83 -30.34
N THR A 418 8.34 0.88 -31.63
CA THR A 418 8.66 -0.24 -32.54
C THR A 418 10.16 -0.54 -32.61
N HIS A 419 11.02 0.50 -32.52
CA HIS A 419 12.47 0.33 -32.61
C HIS A 419 13.14 0.04 -31.25
N ASN A 420 12.55 0.51 -30.15
CA ASN A 420 13.18 0.44 -28.84
C ASN A 420 12.59 -0.63 -27.91
N ARG A 421 11.59 -1.40 -28.35
CA ARG A 421 11.11 -2.56 -27.59
C ARG A 421 12.05 -3.75 -27.77
N PRO A 422 12.65 -4.30 -26.70
CA PRO A 422 13.41 -5.54 -26.80
C PRO A 422 12.49 -6.74 -27.06
N ILE A 423 11.23 -6.68 -26.62
CA ILE A 423 10.22 -7.71 -26.80
C ILE A 423 8.95 -7.07 -27.38
N PRO A 424 8.48 -7.54 -28.54
CA PRO A 424 7.27 -6.98 -29.16
C PRO A 424 6.03 -7.21 -28.29
N LEU A 425 5.03 -6.34 -28.44
CA LEU A 425 3.73 -6.58 -27.86
C LEU A 425 3.09 -7.84 -28.45
N LYS A 426 2.32 -8.56 -27.66
CA LYS A 426 1.45 -9.61 -28.16
C LYS A 426 0.36 -9.02 -29.05
N GLU A 427 -0.13 -9.77 -30.01
CA GLU A 427 -1.17 -9.31 -30.95
C GLU A 427 -2.38 -8.70 -30.24
N LYS A 428 -2.83 -9.30 -29.14
CA LYS A 428 -3.99 -8.81 -28.36
C LYS A 428 -3.65 -7.63 -27.45
N GLU A 429 -2.42 -7.48 -27.01
CA GLU A 429 -1.92 -6.27 -26.32
C GLU A 429 -1.88 -5.07 -27.28
N ASP A 430 -1.42 -5.27 -28.50
CA ASP A 430 -1.38 -4.23 -29.54
C ASP A 430 -2.80 -3.81 -29.98
N ALA A 431 -3.74 -4.75 -30.06
CA ALA A 431 -5.14 -4.52 -30.38
C ALA A 431 -5.95 -3.83 -29.26
N LEU A 432 -5.34 -3.55 -28.08
CA LEU A 432 -6.03 -2.97 -26.93
C LEU A 432 -6.70 -1.61 -27.24
N LYS A 433 -6.05 -0.77 -28.05
CA LYS A 433 -6.59 0.53 -28.46
C LYS A 433 -7.91 0.37 -29.22
N ASP A 434 -7.99 -0.61 -30.12
CA ASP A 434 -9.21 -0.92 -30.87
C ASP A 434 -10.30 -1.49 -29.95
N LEU A 435 -9.95 -2.46 -29.07
CA LEU A 435 -10.88 -2.97 -28.07
C LEU A 435 -11.52 -1.86 -27.25
N LEU A 436 -10.71 -0.93 -26.72
CA LEU A 436 -11.21 0.21 -25.94
C LEU A 436 -12.11 1.13 -26.78
N GLY A 437 -11.73 1.35 -28.03
CA GLY A 437 -12.55 2.12 -28.99
C GLY A 437 -13.94 1.49 -29.19
N GLN A 438 -14.02 0.17 -29.28
CA GLN A 438 -15.29 -0.55 -29.41
C GLN A 438 -16.09 -0.58 -28.10
N LEU A 439 -15.43 -0.80 -26.96
CA LEU A 439 -16.07 -0.75 -25.63
C LEU A 439 -16.72 0.61 -25.36
N ARG A 440 -16.05 1.71 -25.68
CA ARG A 440 -16.59 3.07 -25.51
C ARG A 440 -17.82 3.37 -26.36
N LYS A 441 -18.06 2.64 -27.46
CA LYS A 441 -19.29 2.74 -28.23
C LYS A 441 -20.51 2.12 -27.52
N VAL A 442 -20.29 1.33 -26.44
CA VAL A 442 -21.35 0.70 -25.68
C VAL A 442 -21.74 1.60 -24.48
N PRO A 443 -22.96 2.22 -24.47
CA PRO A 443 -23.34 3.15 -23.41
C PRO A 443 -23.29 2.56 -22.00
N ALA A 444 -23.61 1.28 -21.87
CA ALA A 444 -23.55 0.56 -20.60
C ALA A 444 -22.12 0.46 -20.05
N PHE A 445 -21.11 0.28 -20.90
CA PHE A 445 -19.72 0.30 -20.52
C PHE A 445 -19.31 1.65 -19.95
N ASN A 446 -19.67 2.74 -20.64
CA ASN A 446 -19.38 4.09 -20.19
C ASN A 446 -20.03 4.39 -18.83
N ALA A 447 -21.27 3.93 -18.59
CA ALA A 447 -21.94 4.07 -17.30
C ALA A 447 -21.19 3.32 -16.18
N ILE A 448 -20.69 2.11 -16.46
CA ILE A 448 -19.91 1.31 -15.51
C ILE A 448 -18.59 2.02 -15.19
N ILE A 449 -17.85 2.46 -16.20
CA ILE A 449 -16.57 3.16 -16.00
C ILE A 449 -16.78 4.45 -15.23
N LYS A 450 -17.83 5.23 -15.55
CA LYS A 450 -18.14 6.45 -14.80
C LYS A 450 -18.52 6.17 -13.35
N THR A 451 -19.27 5.11 -13.09
CA THR A 451 -19.58 4.68 -11.71
C THR A 451 -18.31 4.26 -10.97
N ALA A 452 -17.42 3.50 -11.63
CA ALA A 452 -16.13 3.11 -11.07
C ALA A 452 -15.26 4.32 -10.77
N GLU A 453 -15.18 5.29 -11.68
CA GLU A 453 -14.47 6.55 -11.48
C GLU A 453 -14.98 7.30 -10.24
N ILE A 454 -16.31 7.46 -10.09
CA ILE A 454 -16.92 8.11 -8.92
C ILE A 454 -16.56 7.37 -7.62
N LEU A 455 -16.63 6.05 -7.62
CA LEU A 455 -16.29 5.23 -6.46
C LEU A 455 -14.79 5.30 -6.12
N ILE A 456 -13.93 5.34 -7.13
CA ILE A 456 -12.48 5.41 -6.99
C ILE A 456 -12.04 6.81 -6.53
N THR A 457 -12.50 7.85 -7.20
CA THR A 457 -12.07 9.22 -6.91
C THR A 457 -12.81 9.84 -5.74
N GLY A 458 -14.05 9.41 -5.49
CA GLY A 458 -14.98 10.03 -4.57
C GLY A 458 -15.60 11.31 -5.11
N TYR A 459 -15.42 11.61 -6.40
CA TYR A 459 -15.94 12.81 -7.07
C TYR A 459 -16.80 12.46 -8.26
N ILE A 460 -17.79 13.30 -8.54
CA ILE A 460 -18.65 13.20 -9.72
C ILE A 460 -18.13 14.18 -10.77
N PRO A 461 -17.57 13.70 -11.88
CA PRO A 461 -17.12 14.57 -12.97
C PRO A 461 -18.33 15.20 -13.68
N THR A 462 -18.23 16.49 -14.00
CA THR A 462 -19.35 17.22 -14.65
C THR A 462 -19.42 17.03 -16.16
N ALA A 463 -18.38 16.49 -16.78
CA ALA A 463 -18.37 16.21 -18.20
C ALA A 463 -18.94 14.83 -18.54
N ASN A 464 -19.44 14.70 -19.75
CA ASN A 464 -19.77 13.44 -20.38
C ASN A 464 -18.62 12.97 -21.29
N ASP A 465 -18.71 11.76 -21.83
CA ASP A 465 -17.65 11.06 -22.60
C ASP A 465 -17.01 11.84 -23.76
N LYS A 466 -17.61 12.97 -24.18
CA LYS A 466 -17.15 13.79 -25.32
C LYS A 466 -16.41 15.06 -24.88
N LYS A 467 -16.43 15.43 -23.64
CA LYS A 467 -15.82 16.67 -23.11
C LYS A 467 -14.96 16.40 -21.91
N VAL A 468 -13.82 17.08 -21.81
CA VAL A 468 -12.95 17.02 -20.63
C VAL A 468 -13.63 17.67 -19.43
N THR A 469 -13.51 17.04 -18.28
CA THR A 469 -14.08 17.55 -17.03
C THR A 469 -13.33 18.79 -16.55
N LYS A 470 -14.05 19.88 -16.36
CA LYS A 470 -13.51 21.16 -15.86
C LYS A 470 -13.81 21.38 -14.37
N PHE A 471 -14.79 20.68 -13.83
CA PHE A 471 -15.21 20.76 -12.42
C PHE A 471 -15.70 19.39 -11.95
N ASP A 472 -15.32 19.02 -10.73
CA ASP A 472 -15.70 17.77 -10.06
C ASP A 472 -16.48 18.08 -8.79
N PHE A 473 -17.68 17.48 -8.63
CA PHE A 473 -18.46 17.54 -7.40
C PHE A 473 -17.97 16.51 -6.40
N GLY A 474 -17.81 16.89 -5.13
CA GLY A 474 -17.41 15.98 -4.06
C GLY A 474 -16.54 16.66 -2.99
N PRO A 475 -15.87 15.87 -2.13
CA PRO A 475 -15.92 14.41 -2.09
C PRO A 475 -17.24 13.88 -1.50
N MET A 476 -17.79 12.83 -2.11
CA MET A 476 -19.11 12.29 -1.80
C MET A 476 -19.27 11.72 -0.38
N ASN A 477 -18.19 11.19 0.18
CA ASN A 477 -18.17 10.63 1.54
C ASN A 477 -18.29 11.69 2.66
N THR A 478 -18.33 12.97 2.31
CA THR A 478 -18.52 14.10 3.24
C THR A 478 -19.85 14.82 3.07
N THR A 479 -20.71 14.32 2.18
CA THR A 479 -22.00 14.94 1.88
C THR A 479 -22.93 14.94 3.10
N PHE A 480 -22.88 13.88 3.90
CA PHE A 480 -23.71 13.74 5.09
C PHE A 480 -22.85 13.42 6.30
N SER A 481 -23.03 14.15 7.36
CA SER A 481 -22.41 13.92 8.66
C SER A 481 -23.35 14.39 9.79
N ALA A 482 -22.93 14.18 11.04
CA ALA A 482 -23.66 14.64 12.19
C ALA A 482 -22.70 14.98 13.34
N ASN A 483 -23.05 15.99 14.13
CA ASN A 483 -22.38 16.29 15.39
C ASN A 483 -23.40 16.93 16.37
N HIS A 484 -22.99 17.07 17.62
CA HIS A 484 -23.87 17.51 18.68
C HIS A 484 -24.41 18.94 18.47
N LEU A 485 -23.62 19.84 17.94
CA LEU A 485 -23.98 21.24 17.72
C LEU A 485 -24.87 21.44 16.50
N GLU A 486 -24.49 20.83 15.36
CA GLU A 486 -25.16 21.02 14.09
C GLU A 486 -26.37 20.08 13.88
N GLY A 487 -26.45 19.00 14.67
CA GLY A 487 -27.39 17.90 14.38
C GLY A 487 -27.01 17.17 13.11
N PHE A 488 -27.94 17.03 12.19
CA PHE A 488 -27.66 16.51 10.85
C PHE A 488 -27.04 17.62 9.99
N ARG A 489 -25.92 17.31 9.34
CA ARG A 489 -25.17 18.22 8.48
C ARG A 489 -25.17 17.74 7.04
N MET A 490 -25.60 18.59 6.14
CA MET A 490 -25.52 18.40 4.70
C MET A 490 -24.41 19.28 4.13
N ARG A 491 -23.59 18.73 3.24
CA ARG A 491 -22.48 19.42 2.60
C ARG A 491 -22.48 19.18 1.10
N VAL A 492 -22.31 20.24 0.32
CA VAL A 492 -22.09 20.20 -1.13
C VAL A 492 -20.82 20.95 -1.46
N GLY A 493 -19.92 20.30 -2.19
CA GLY A 493 -18.64 20.90 -2.55
C GLY A 493 -18.10 20.38 -3.87
N GLY A 494 -16.95 20.88 -4.25
CA GLY A 494 -16.26 20.46 -5.46
C GLY A 494 -14.95 21.19 -5.69
N MET A 495 -14.34 20.89 -6.83
CA MET A 495 -13.08 21.48 -7.25
C MET A 495 -12.97 21.61 -8.76
N THR A 496 -12.25 22.63 -9.23
CA THR A 496 -11.87 22.74 -10.64
C THR A 496 -10.72 21.80 -10.96
N THR A 497 -10.59 21.42 -12.22
CA THR A 497 -9.49 20.60 -12.72
C THR A 497 -8.55 21.43 -13.60
N ALA A 498 -7.37 20.89 -13.91
CA ALA A 498 -6.41 21.51 -14.83
C ALA A 498 -6.97 21.72 -16.24
N ASN A 499 -8.03 21.00 -16.62
CA ASN A 499 -8.74 21.20 -17.90
C ASN A 499 -9.51 22.53 -17.97
N LEU A 500 -9.81 23.16 -16.82
CA LEU A 500 -10.33 24.53 -16.78
C LEU A 500 -9.19 25.53 -16.95
N ASN A 501 -8.17 25.39 -16.10
CA ASN A 501 -6.93 26.16 -16.16
C ASN A 501 -5.81 25.37 -15.46
N PRO A 502 -4.65 25.17 -16.12
CA PRO A 502 -3.56 24.36 -15.56
C PRO A 502 -2.75 25.06 -14.46
N TYR A 503 -3.00 26.36 -14.21
CA TYR A 503 -2.31 27.16 -13.20
C TYR A 503 -3.23 27.70 -12.10
N TRP A 504 -4.55 27.81 -12.37
CA TRP A 504 -5.51 28.34 -11.40
C TRP A 504 -6.56 27.30 -11.05
N PHE A 505 -6.72 27.11 -9.74
CA PHE A 505 -7.64 26.14 -9.18
C PHE A 505 -8.54 26.80 -8.14
N ALA A 506 -9.80 26.37 -8.09
CA ALA A 506 -10.75 26.75 -7.06
C ALA A 506 -11.37 25.47 -6.48
N SER A 507 -11.44 25.37 -5.17
CA SER A 507 -12.12 24.28 -4.47
C SER A 507 -12.86 24.83 -3.24
N GLY A 508 -13.89 24.12 -2.80
CA GLY A 508 -14.62 24.53 -1.61
C GLY A 508 -15.93 23.80 -1.42
N TYR A 509 -16.66 24.21 -0.39
CA TYR A 509 -17.97 23.67 -0.07
C TYR A 509 -18.87 24.67 0.63
N LEU A 510 -20.17 24.37 0.60
CA LEU A 510 -21.20 24.91 1.51
C LEU A 510 -21.75 23.77 2.34
N ALA A 511 -22.01 24.04 3.62
CA ALA A 511 -22.62 23.08 4.53
C ALA A 511 -23.68 23.74 5.40
N TYR A 512 -24.72 22.99 5.76
CA TYR A 512 -25.82 23.43 6.59
C TYR A 512 -26.11 22.41 7.69
N GLY A 513 -26.19 22.88 8.93
CA GLY A 513 -26.60 22.10 10.11
C GLY A 513 -28.06 22.32 10.46
N THR A 514 -28.78 21.27 10.77
CA THR A 514 -30.23 21.35 11.08
C THR A 514 -30.53 21.96 12.43
N ASN A 515 -29.65 21.79 13.44
CA ASN A 515 -29.87 22.32 14.78
C ASN A 515 -29.43 23.77 14.92
N ASP A 516 -28.20 24.08 14.50
CA ASP A 516 -27.65 25.43 14.63
C ASP A 516 -28.12 26.37 13.51
N ARG A 517 -28.74 25.86 12.46
CA ARG A 517 -29.31 26.58 11.32
C ARG A 517 -28.33 27.58 10.67
N LYS A 518 -27.01 27.33 10.76
CA LYS A 518 -25.99 28.19 10.21
C LYS A 518 -25.45 27.58 8.91
N ILE A 519 -25.10 28.43 7.95
CA ILE A 519 -24.37 28.04 6.75
C ILE A 519 -22.88 28.14 7.06
N LYS A 520 -22.15 27.07 6.80
CA LYS A 520 -20.70 26.99 6.87
C LYS A 520 -20.16 26.92 5.43
N TYR A 521 -18.95 27.36 5.27
CA TYR A 521 -18.32 27.37 3.94
C TYR A 521 -16.80 27.24 4.04
N ASN A 522 -16.21 26.74 2.98
CA ASN A 522 -14.77 26.83 2.70
C ASN A 522 -14.62 27.18 1.22
N LEU A 523 -13.77 28.13 0.96
CA LEU A 523 -13.33 28.51 -0.40
C LEU A 523 -11.81 28.53 -0.40
N LYS A 524 -11.20 27.80 -1.31
CA LYS A 524 -9.75 27.82 -1.56
C LYS A 524 -9.50 28.20 -3.01
N LEU A 525 -8.72 29.22 -3.23
CA LEU A 525 -8.20 29.62 -4.54
C LEU A 525 -6.70 29.37 -4.56
N THR A 526 -6.22 28.67 -5.56
CA THR A 526 -4.80 28.29 -5.68
C THR A 526 -4.25 28.73 -7.02
N HIS A 527 -3.12 29.43 -6.99
CA HIS A 527 -2.26 29.62 -8.14
C HIS A 527 -1.06 28.67 -8.05
N SER A 528 -0.90 27.82 -9.05
CA SER A 528 0.28 26.98 -9.18
C SER A 528 1.31 27.63 -10.11
N PHE A 529 2.55 27.75 -9.63
CA PHE A 529 3.67 28.27 -10.42
C PHE A 529 4.22 27.24 -11.43
N THR A 530 3.72 25.99 -11.34
CA THR A 530 4.02 24.92 -12.28
C THR A 530 2.75 24.46 -12.99
N LYS A 531 2.87 24.16 -14.28
CA LYS A 531 1.76 23.60 -15.05
C LYS A 531 1.33 22.28 -14.46
N LYS A 532 0.02 22.10 -14.23
CA LYS A 532 -0.60 20.85 -13.75
C LYS A 532 -1.38 20.17 -14.85
N GLU A 533 -1.46 18.84 -14.79
CA GLU A 533 -2.19 18.02 -15.76
C GLU A 533 -3.59 17.66 -15.28
N TYR A 534 -3.78 17.50 -13.96
CA TYR A 534 -5.04 17.05 -13.35
C TYR A 534 -5.53 17.95 -12.22
N HIS A 535 -4.71 18.20 -11.18
CA HIS A 535 -5.12 18.95 -9.98
C HIS A 535 -3.95 19.69 -9.30
N GLU A 536 -4.27 20.61 -8.39
CA GLU A 536 -3.32 21.49 -7.72
C GLU A 536 -2.23 20.78 -6.91
N GLY A 537 -2.52 19.57 -6.39
CA GLY A 537 -1.64 18.81 -5.49
C GLY A 537 -0.65 17.90 -6.20
N GLU A 538 -0.51 17.94 -7.54
CA GLU A 538 0.50 17.15 -8.23
C GLU A 538 1.92 17.54 -7.85
N ASN A 539 2.78 16.55 -7.67
CA ASN A 539 4.18 16.72 -7.34
C ASN A 539 5.01 17.17 -8.58
N PRO A 540 6.00 18.07 -8.43
CA PRO A 540 6.27 18.86 -7.22
C PRO A 540 5.26 19.99 -7.03
N VAL A 541 4.82 20.21 -5.78
CA VAL A 541 3.94 21.32 -5.45
C VAL A 541 4.75 22.61 -5.45
N ASN A 542 4.18 23.68 -6.03
CA ASN A 542 4.69 25.05 -5.97
C ASN A 542 3.52 26.00 -6.11
N ASN A 543 2.80 26.23 -4.99
CA ASN A 543 1.47 26.81 -4.97
C ASN A 543 1.37 27.98 -4.00
N LEU A 544 0.65 29.01 -4.42
CA LEU A 544 0.13 30.06 -3.54
C LEU A 544 -1.38 29.89 -3.43
N SER A 545 -1.89 29.75 -2.20
CA SER A 545 -3.30 29.50 -1.94
C SER A 545 -3.89 30.54 -1.02
N PHE A 546 -5.08 31.06 -1.35
CA PHE A 546 -5.91 31.82 -0.43
C PHE A 546 -7.09 30.96 0.02
N ILE A 547 -7.29 30.87 1.34
CA ILE A 547 -8.35 30.06 1.95
C ILE A 547 -9.21 30.96 2.80
N GLN A 548 -10.52 30.93 2.57
CA GLN A 548 -11.53 31.58 3.40
C GLN A 548 -12.49 30.50 3.91
N GLU A 549 -12.60 30.42 5.24
CA GLU A 549 -13.41 29.36 5.88
C GLU A 549 -14.23 29.87 7.05
N TYR A 550 -15.43 29.36 7.21
CA TYR A 550 -16.24 29.43 8.41
C TYR A 550 -16.84 28.06 8.68
N ASP A 551 -16.42 27.43 9.78
CA ASP A 551 -16.88 26.07 10.11
C ASP A 551 -16.80 25.78 11.60
N VAL A 552 -17.33 24.61 12.00
CA VAL A 552 -17.36 24.11 13.39
C VAL A 552 -16.20 23.17 13.64
N TYR A 553 -15.54 23.33 14.78
CA TYR A 553 -14.44 22.48 15.22
C TYR A 553 -14.60 22.06 16.67
N THR A 554 -14.03 20.91 17.01
CA THR A 554 -13.86 20.45 18.38
C THR A 554 -12.42 20.68 18.79
N PRO A 555 -12.10 21.51 19.77
CA PRO A 555 -10.74 21.70 20.24
C PRO A 555 -10.13 20.37 20.70
N GLY A 556 -8.87 20.11 20.32
CA GLY A 556 -8.18 18.84 20.61
C GLY A 556 -8.71 17.62 19.82
N GLN A 557 -9.38 17.84 18.68
CA GLN A 557 -9.73 16.79 17.72
C GLN A 557 -9.28 17.19 16.32
N ASP A 558 -8.13 16.71 15.92
CA ASP A 558 -7.59 16.90 14.57
C ASP A 558 -7.68 15.63 13.75
N PHE A 559 -8.26 15.72 12.56
CA PHE A 559 -8.41 14.61 11.63
C PHE A 559 -7.36 14.73 10.53
N LEU A 560 -6.17 14.19 10.78
CA LEU A 560 -5.01 14.34 9.89
C LEU A 560 -5.15 13.59 8.57
N PHE A 561 -5.88 12.45 8.57
CA PHE A 561 -5.95 11.53 7.44
C PHE A 561 -7.35 11.38 6.85
N THR A 562 -8.35 12.06 7.41
CA THR A 562 -9.73 12.01 6.94
C THR A 562 -10.41 13.34 7.18
N SER A 563 -11.55 13.59 6.55
CA SER A 563 -12.36 14.77 6.86
C SER A 563 -13.14 14.55 8.16
N LYS A 564 -13.31 15.60 8.96
CA LYS A 564 -14.24 15.60 10.11
C LYS A 564 -15.69 15.28 9.70
N ASP A 565 -16.06 15.60 8.45
CA ASP A 565 -17.37 15.36 7.87
C ASP A 565 -17.54 13.93 7.31
N ASN A 566 -16.52 13.06 7.44
CA ASN A 566 -16.67 11.68 7.01
C ASN A 566 -17.67 10.93 7.88
N ILE A 567 -18.67 10.32 7.25
CA ILE A 567 -19.78 9.63 7.92
C ILE A 567 -19.30 8.57 8.94
N PHE A 568 -18.17 7.90 8.71
CA PHE A 568 -17.64 6.92 9.66
C PHE A 568 -17.02 7.54 10.91
N VAL A 569 -16.59 8.81 10.84
CA VAL A 569 -16.06 9.56 11.98
C VAL A 569 -17.21 10.11 12.85
N ALA A 570 -18.38 10.26 12.28
CA ALA A 570 -19.57 10.73 13.02
C ALA A 570 -20.04 9.74 14.10
N TRP A 571 -19.70 8.44 13.99
CA TRP A 571 -20.03 7.44 15.00
C TRP A 571 -19.13 7.58 16.23
N LYS A 572 -19.67 8.19 17.27
CA LYS A 572 -18.99 8.39 18.54
C LYS A 572 -19.26 7.23 19.49
N VAL A 573 -18.25 6.84 20.27
CA VAL A 573 -18.31 5.78 21.30
C VAL A 573 -18.04 6.32 22.71
N GLY A 574 -17.66 7.60 22.79
CA GLY A 574 -17.51 8.37 24.03
C GLY A 574 -18.76 9.19 24.37
N GLU A 575 -18.65 10.02 25.40
CA GLU A 575 -19.64 11.06 25.67
C GLU A 575 -19.73 12.01 24.45
N PRO A 576 -20.94 12.54 24.17
CA PRO A 576 -21.11 13.53 23.13
C PRO A 576 -20.20 14.73 23.37
N VAL A 577 -19.40 15.06 22.36
CA VAL A 577 -18.51 16.22 22.45
C VAL A 577 -19.35 17.47 22.22
N ALA A 578 -19.77 18.09 23.31
CA ALA A 578 -20.60 19.29 23.27
C ALA A 578 -19.77 20.59 23.32
N LYS A 579 -18.48 20.51 23.71
CA LYS A 579 -17.54 21.64 23.74
C LYS A 579 -16.99 21.87 22.35
N MET A 580 -17.55 22.81 21.62
CA MET A 580 -17.19 23.11 20.22
C MET A 580 -16.90 24.59 20.03
N GLN A 581 -16.40 24.97 18.89
CA GLN A 581 -16.17 26.37 18.50
C GLN A 581 -16.47 26.57 17.02
N TYR A 582 -16.98 27.76 16.68
CA TYR A 582 -16.99 28.26 15.32
C TYR A 582 -15.66 28.93 15.03
N ILE A 583 -15.05 28.57 13.92
CA ILE A 583 -13.82 29.18 13.44
C ILE A 583 -14.11 29.88 12.12
N ARG A 584 -13.76 31.17 12.08
CA ARG A 584 -13.71 31.94 10.82
C ARG A 584 -12.25 32.29 10.57
N LYS A 585 -11.70 31.81 9.47
CA LYS A 585 -10.30 32.05 9.14
C LYS A 585 -10.08 32.47 7.70
N SER A 586 -9.08 33.32 7.52
CA SER A 586 -8.53 33.75 6.24
C SER A 586 -7.06 33.38 6.25
N VAL A 587 -6.60 32.61 5.28
CA VAL A 587 -5.21 32.12 5.19
C VAL A 587 -4.65 32.40 3.83
N LEU A 588 -3.48 33.04 3.77
CA LEU A 588 -2.64 33.10 2.58
C LEU A 588 -1.46 32.15 2.82
N GLN A 589 -1.34 31.13 2.00
CA GLN A 589 -0.36 30.04 2.17
C GLN A 589 0.47 29.86 0.90
N TYR A 590 1.78 29.77 1.08
CA TYR A 590 2.72 29.35 0.05
C TYR A 590 3.30 27.98 0.41
N GLU A 591 3.35 27.05 -0.57
CA GLU A 591 3.91 25.72 -0.40
C GLU A 591 4.79 25.36 -1.60
N LYS A 592 6.01 24.92 -1.33
CA LYS A 592 6.97 24.49 -2.34
C LYS A 592 7.62 23.16 -1.94
N GLU A 593 7.57 22.23 -2.87
CA GLU A 593 8.27 20.94 -2.80
C GLU A 593 9.50 20.94 -3.70
N TRP A 594 10.54 20.27 -3.23
CA TRP A 594 11.72 19.93 -4.03
C TRP A 594 11.81 18.41 -4.19
N LEU A 595 12.37 17.96 -5.28
CA LEU A 595 12.47 16.52 -5.61
C LEU A 595 13.39 15.73 -4.65
N ASN A 596 14.15 16.40 -3.78
CA ASN A 596 14.97 15.75 -2.74
C ASN A 596 14.21 15.41 -1.46
N GLY A 597 12.89 15.59 -1.45
CA GLY A 597 12.03 15.33 -0.30
C GLY A 597 11.87 16.47 0.69
N LEU A 598 12.44 17.66 0.38
CA LEU A 598 12.21 18.88 1.17
C LEU A 598 10.90 19.52 0.74
N THR A 599 10.07 19.94 1.69
CA THR A 599 8.87 20.74 1.48
C THR A 599 8.94 21.94 2.44
N TRP A 600 8.73 23.11 1.91
CA TRP A 600 8.57 24.34 2.69
C TRP A 600 7.16 24.87 2.53
N LYS A 601 6.52 25.16 3.67
CA LYS A 601 5.18 25.72 3.74
C LYS A 601 5.24 26.95 4.66
N SER A 602 4.70 28.08 4.22
CA SER A 602 4.55 29.29 5.04
C SER A 602 3.16 29.85 4.86
N TRP A 603 2.64 30.48 5.90
CA TRP A 603 1.29 31.06 5.86
C TRP A 603 1.20 32.33 6.69
N ILE A 604 0.25 33.15 6.30
CA ILE A 604 -0.29 34.26 7.10
C ILE A 604 -1.74 33.92 7.35
N MET A 605 -2.17 33.94 8.60
CA MET A 605 -3.54 33.55 8.97
C MET A 605 -4.12 34.60 9.92
N ASN A 606 -5.37 34.97 9.67
CA ASN A 606 -6.24 35.62 10.63
C ASN A 606 -7.39 34.73 10.96
N GLN A 607 -7.62 34.48 12.25
CA GLN A 607 -8.62 33.53 12.71
C GLN A 607 -9.40 34.08 13.90
N ASN A 608 -10.73 34.06 13.79
CA ASN A 608 -11.64 34.35 14.89
C ASN A 608 -12.23 33.04 15.42
N ASN A 609 -12.22 32.85 16.74
CA ASN A 609 -12.64 31.68 17.46
C ASN A 609 -13.82 32.04 18.36
N GLU A 610 -15.03 31.61 18.05
CA GLU A 610 -16.26 31.81 18.79
C GLU A 610 -16.62 30.53 19.55
N ALA A 611 -16.78 30.62 20.87
CA ALA A 611 -17.22 29.49 21.71
C ALA A 611 -18.62 29.01 21.32
N ALA A 612 -18.83 27.70 21.34
CA ALA A 612 -20.08 27.08 20.90
C ALA A 612 -20.43 25.80 21.71
N GLY A 613 -21.67 25.41 21.69
CA GLY A 613 -22.16 24.29 22.49
C GLY A 613 -22.03 24.61 23.98
N THR A 614 -21.38 23.72 24.73
CA THR A 614 -21.10 23.92 26.15
C THR A 614 -19.75 24.57 26.44
N LEU A 615 -18.97 24.87 25.42
CA LEU A 615 -17.70 25.59 25.58
C LEU A 615 -17.97 27.05 25.90
N GLN A 616 -17.25 27.59 26.88
CA GLN A 616 -17.33 28.99 27.28
C GLN A 616 -15.93 29.55 27.48
N TYR A 617 -15.71 30.79 27.08
CA TYR A 617 -14.50 31.55 27.40
C TYR A 617 -14.81 32.49 28.57
N ILE A 618 -14.34 32.12 29.74
CA ILE A 618 -14.60 32.83 30.99
C ILE A 618 -13.27 33.40 31.49
N LYS A 619 -13.21 34.70 31.76
CA LYS A 619 -12.08 35.33 32.42
C LYS A 619 -12.44 35.72 33.84
N ARG A 620 -11.43 35.78 34.70
CA ARG A 620 -11.50 36.37 36.02
C ARG A 620 -10.73 37.68 36.01
N ASP A 621 -11.34 38.79 36.44
CA ASP A 621 -10.67 40.07 36.62
C ASP A 621 -9.81 40.08 37.92
N GLU A 622 -9.08 41.16 38.16
CA GLU A 622 -8.25 41.31 39.35
C GLU A 622 -9.06 41.37 40.64
N SER A 623 -10.33 41.74 40.53
CA SER A 623 -11.29 41.78 41.64
C SER A 623 -11.98 40.44 41.91
N GLY A 624 -11.71 39.41 41.10
CA GLY A 624 -12.25 38.08 41.21
C GLY A 624 -13.59 37.88 40.49
N ASN A 625 -14.14 38.89 39.78
CA ASN A 625 -15.42 38.76 39.07
C ASN A 625 -15.20 37.97 37.78
N LEU A 626 -16.22 37.15 37.46
CA LEU A 626 -16.22 36.35 36.22
C LEU A 626 -16.97 37.09 35.11
N TYR A 627 -16.39 37.11 33.92
CA TYR A 627 -17.04 37.63 32.71
C TYR A 627 -16.80 36.74 31.50
N HIS A 628 -17.80 36.68 30.65
CA HIS A 628 -17.79 35.85 29.45
C HIS A 628 -17.20 36.62 28.27
N ILE A 629 -16.32 35.98 27.57
CA ILE A 629 -15.77 36.44 26.26
C ILE A 629 -16.48 35.61 25.19
N LYS A 630 -17.10 36.26 24.23
CA LYS A 630 -17.80 35.59 23.13
C LYS A 630 -16.85 34.90 22.19
N ASP A 631 -15.84 35.61 21.76
CA ASP A 631 -14.84 35.20 20.80
C ASP A 631 -13.50 35.92 21.03
N PHE A 632 -12.48 35.44 20.38
CA PHE A 632 -11.18 36.08 20.28
C PHE A 632 -10.57 35.87 18.91
N THR A 633 -9.69 36.79 18.51
CA THR A 633 -9.03 36.77 17.20
C THR A 633 -7.54 36.53 17.36
N THR A 634 -6.97 35.75 16.46
CA THR A 634 -5.53 35.56 16.32
C THR A 634 -5.08 35.96 14.92
N SER A 635 -3.93 36.60 14.84
CA SER A 635 -3.24 36.84 13.57
C SER A 635 -1.84 36.27 13.69
N GLU A 636 -1.49 35.37 12.78
CA GLU A 636 -0.22 34.69 12.87
C GLU A 636 0.50 34.59 11.52
N ILE A 637 1.80 34.48 11.63
CA ILE A 637 2.68 34.07 10.53
C ILE A 637 3.29 32.72 10.96
N GLY A 638 3.23 31.72 10.07
CA GLY A 638 3.80 30.43 10.37
C GLY A 638 4.67 29.91 9.25
N THR A 639 5.56 29.00 9.62
CA THR A 639 6.42 28.28 8.67
C THR A 639 6.58 26.83 9.11
N GLN A 640 6.67 25.93 8.14
CA GLN A 640 6.93 24.52 8.36
C GLN A 640 7.93 24.03 7.32
N LEU A 641 8.95 23.33 7.81
CA LEU A 641 9.87 22.54 7.00
C LEU A 641 9.56 21.06 7.21
N ARG A 642 9.35 20.35 6.11
CA ARG A 642 9.19 18.89 6.10
C ARG A 642 10.31 18.30 5.25
N PHE A 643 11.03 17.33 5.80
CA PHE A 643 12.10 16.64 5.10
C PHE A 643 11.87 15.12 5.12
N ALA A 644 11.72 14.53 3.96
CA ALA A 644 11.44 13.10 3.78
C ALA A 644 12.38 12.50 2.71
N PRO A 645 13.67 12.28 3.06
CA PRO A 645 14.64 11.78 2.09
C PRO A 645 14.28 10.39 1.58
N GLY A 646 14.28 10.23 0.26
CA GLY A 646 13.92 8.99 -0.40
C GLY A 646 12.41 8.68 -0.44
N GLU A 647 11.56 9.64 -0.06
CA GLU A 647 10.13 9.53 -0.25
C GLU A 647 9.79 9.50 -1.75
N ARG A 648 8.94 8.57 -2.16
CA ARG A 648 8.43 8.54 -3.53
C ARG A 648 7.33 9.58 -3.72
N ALA A 649 7.28 10.18 -4.89
CA ALA A 649 6.21 11.10 -5.24
C ALA A 649 4.86 10.37 -5.23
N TYR A 650 3.85 11.02 -4.66
CA TYR A 650 2.47 10.55 -4.68
C TYR A 650 1.58 11.66 -5.25
N ASN A 651 0.95 11.39 -6.38
CA ASN A 651 0.16 12.37 -7.13
C ASN A 651 -1.35 12.26 -6.92
N GLY A 652 -1.81 11.58 -5.87
CA GLY A 652 -3.23 11.49 -5.58
C GLY A 652 -3.82 12.80 -5.04
N ARG A 653 -5.09 13.05 -5.30
CA ARG A 653 -5.84 14.27 -4.86
C ARG A 653 -5.80 14.54 -3.36
N SER A 654 -5.58 13.51 -2.54
CA SER A 654 -5.54 13.62 -1.08
C SER A 654 -4.16 14.04 -0.53
N GLY A 655 -3.17 14.27 -1.40
CA GLY A 655 -1.82 14.64 -1.01
C GLY A 655 -0.98 13.51 -0.37
N LYS A 656 0.27 13.80 -0.05
CA LYS A 656 1.25 12.84 0.48
C LYS A 656 0.92 12.31 1.88
N GLU A 657 0.28 13.09 2.72
CA GLU A 657 -0.08 12.73 4.10
C GLU A 657 -1.36 11.88 4.18
N SER A 658 -1.88 11.45 3.05
CA SER A 658 -3.05 10.58 3.01
C SER A 658 -2.73 9.19 3.55
N VAL A 659 -3.70 8.57 4.26
CA VAL A 659 -3.67 7.12 4.59
C VAL A 659 -3.54 6.22 3.36
N PHE A 660 -3.74 6.77 2.18
CA PHE A 660 -3.68 6.08 0.90
C PHE A 660 -2.28 6.09 0.27
N ASN A 661 -1.34 6.86 0.80
CA ASN A 661 0.06 6.75 0.41
C ASN A 661 0.61 5.43 0.95
N LEU A 662 0.90 4.50 0.06
CA LEU A 662 1.45 3.18 0.41
C LEU A 662 2.96 3.23 0.66
N SER A 663 3.62 4.28 0.16
CA SER A 663 5.07 4.48 0.30
C SER A 663 5.41 5.17 1.63
N LYS A 664 5.45 4.41 2.73
CA LYS A 664 5.77 4.91 4.08
C LYS A 664 7.16 4.52 4.58
N ASP A 665 8.05 4.09 3.70
CA ASP A 665 9.38 3.61 4.11
C ASP A 665 10.36 4.73 4.41
N ALA A 666 10.17 5.93 3.82
CA ALA A 666 11.01 7.09 4.09
C ALA A 666 10.79 7.63 5.52
N PRO A 667 11.86 8.04 6.23
CA PRO A 667 11.68 8.83 7.44
C PRO A 667 11.11 10.21 7.09
N VAL A 668 10.26 10.76 7.95
CA VAL A 668 9.70 12.10 7.78
C VAL A 668 10.03 12.94 8.99
N PHE A 669 10.68 14.05 8.80
CA PHE A 669 11.00 15.05 9.82
C PHE A 669 10.21 16.31 9.54
N LYS A 670 9.57 16.89 10.57
CA LYS A 670 8.86 18.17 10.46
C LYS A 670 9.35 19.13 11.55
N LEU A 671 9.48 20.38 11.19
CA LEU A 671 9.72 21.50 12.10
C LEU A 671 8.73 22.59 11.73
N SER A 672 7.92 23.02 12.67
CA SER A 672 7.00 24.14 12.49
C SER A 672 7.21 25.21 13.56
N HIS A 673 7.03 26.45 13.16
CA HIS A 673 7.02 27.58 14.05
C HIS A 673 5.93 28.57 13.66
N GLN A 674 5.18 29.04 14.66
CA GLN A 674 4.07 30.00 14.52
C GLN A 674 4.33 31.21 15.41
N LEU A 675 4.16 32.38 14.87
CA LEU A 675 4.26 33.65 15.56
C LEU A 675 2.93 34.38 15.51
N GLY A 676 2.23 34.45 16.62
CA GLY A 676 1.03 35.28 16.78
C GLY A 676 1.38 36.73 17.08
N ILE A 677 0.68 37.66 16.45
CA ILE A 677 0.98 39.11 16.52
C ILE A 677 -0.29 39.83 16.99
N LYS A 678 -0.21 40.40 18.19
CA LYS A 678 -1.28 41.25 18.76
C LYS A 678 -1.42 42.56 17.98
N GLY A 679 -2.65 42.99 17.78
CA GLY A 679 -3.00 44.28 17.15
C GLY A 679 -3.06 44.22 15.61
N VAL A 680 -2.40 43.24 14.96
CA VAL A 680 -2.47 43.06 13.52
C VAL A 680 -3.80 42.41 13.16
N LEU A 681 -4.58 42.99 12.25
CA LEU A 681 -5.90 42.49 11.81
C LEU A 681 -6.83 42.08 12.98
N GLY A 682 -6.75 42.77 14.09
CA GLY A 682 -7.56 42.51 15.28
C GLY A 682 -7.04 41.37 16.15
N GLY A 683 -5.83 40.90 15.98
CA GLY A 683 -5.23 39.85 16.81
C GLY A 683 -5.15 40.23 18.30
N ASP A 684 -5.61 39.38 19.20
CA ASP A 684 -5.69 39.66 20.65
C ASP A 684 -4.42 39.25 21.41
N TYR A 685 -3.61 38.33 20.84
CA TYR A 685 -2.50 37.69 21.54
C TYR A 685 -1.20 37.73 20.75
N ASN A 686 -0.09 37.90 21.48
CA ASN A 686 1.24 37.54 21.00
C ASN A 686 1.56 36.11 21.47
N TYR A 687 2.08 35.28 20.61
CA TYR A 687 2.53 33.95 20.97
C TYR A 687 3.56 33.40 20.00
N ASN A 688 4.40 32.52 20.53
CA ASN A 688 5.29 31.67 19.77
C ASN A 688 4.98 30.21 20.06
N HIS A 689 4.76 29.41 19.03
CA HIS A 689 4.58 27.98 19.14
C HIS A 689 5.56 27.26 18.22
N THR A 690 6.34 26.36 18.79
CA THR A 690 7.31 25.53 18.04
C THR A 690 6.94 24.08 18.22
N GLU A 691 6.92 23.31 17.12
CA GLU A 691 6.70 21.85 17.15
C GLU A 691 7.71 21.17 16.23
N ILE A 692 8.25 20.02 16.69
CA ILE A 692 9.09 19.13 15.91
C ILE A 692 8.50 17.72 15.94
N SER A 693 8.64 17.00 14.84
CA SER A 693 8.24 15.59 14.80
C SER A 693 9.15 14.77 13.91
N ALA A 694 9.25 13.50 14.24
CA ALA A 694 9.93 12.49 13.43
C ALA A 694 9.05 11.24 13.36
N GLU A 695 8.84 10.70 12.16
CA GLU A 695 8.11 9.47 11.95
C GLU A 695 8.88 8.53 11.04
N LYS A 696 8.77 7.22 11.32
CA LYS A 696 9.47 6.18 10.57
C LYS A 696 8.75 4.84 10.66
N ARG A 697 8.65 4.14 9.53
CA ARG A 697 8.36 2.71 9.49
C ARG A 697 9.65 1.92 9.66
N ILE A 698 9.67 1.01 10.62
CA ILE A 698 10.81 0.13 10.94
C ILE A 698 10.38 -1.29 10.60
N TRP A 699 11.01 -1.89 9.59
CA TRP A 699 10.75 -3.27 9.20
C TRP A 699 11.57 -4.24 10.05
N LEU A 700 10.91 -5.26 10.57
CA LEU A 700 11.50 -6.37 11.32
C LEU A 700 11.55 -7.63 10.46
N SER A 701 12.02 -7.51 9.22
CA SER A 701 12.01 -8.58 8.23
C SER A 701 10.58 -9.13 8.01
N SER A 702 10.40 -10.45 8.01
CA SER A 702 9.10 -11.11 7.90
C SER A 702 8.26 -11.07 9.19
N PHE A 703 8.81 -10.55 10.29
CA PHE A 703 8.09 -10.40 11.56
C PHE A 703 7.22 -9.13 11.61
N GLY A 704 7.07 -8.46 10.47
CA GLY A 704 6.23 -7.29 10.32
C GLY A 704 6.98 -5.97 10.43
N HIS A 705 6.28 -4.91 10.89
CA HIS A 705 6.84 -3.57 10.99
C HIS A 705 6.24 -2.78 12.14
N ILE A 706 7.01 -1.81 12.62
CA ILE A 706 6.58 -0.82 13.59
C ILE A 706 6.46 0.52 12.87
N ASP A 707 5.28 1.15 12.93
CA ASP A 707 5.10 2.55 12.59
C ASP A 707 5.28 3.35 13.88
N ALA A 708 6.32 4.17 13.96
CA ALA A 708 6.66 4.96 15.14
C ALA A 708 6.72 6.44 14.82
N GLN A 709 6.23 7.26 15.74
CA GLN A 709 6.28 8.70 15.68
C GLN A 709 6.64 9.26 17.05
N ILE A 710 7.48 10.30 17.04
CA ILE A 710 7.75 11.15 18.19
C ILE A 710 7.45 12.60 17.82
N LYS A 711 6.80 13.33 18.72
CA LYS A 711 6.55 14.78 18.60
C LYS A 711 6.96 15.48 19.88
N ALA A 712 7.42 16.69 19.74
CA ALA A 712 7.65 17.61 20.87
C ALA A 712 7.22 19.02 20.48
N GLY A 713 6.58 19.71 21.40
CA GLY A 713 6.10 21.07 21.15
C GLY A 713 6.14 21.95 22.39
N LYS A 714 6.22 23.27 22.14
CA LYS A 714 6.25 24.27 23.19
C LYS A 714 5.58 25.57 22.75
N VAL A 715 4.70 26.08 23.61
CA VAL A 715 4.20 27.45 23.55
C VAL A 715 5.03 28.31 24.50
N TRP A 716 5.69 29.31 23.95
CA TRP A 716 6.72 30.09 24.67
C TRP A 716 6.14 31.26 25.47
N ASP A 717 4.92 31.67 25.16
CA ASP A 717 4.31 32.90 25.73
C ASP A 717 3.14 32.56 26.67
N LYS A 718 2.61 33.62 27.30
CA LYS A 718 1.39 33.58 28.10
C LYS A 718 0.19 33.65 27.18
N VAL A 719 -0.61 32.58 27.11
CA VAL A 719 -1.79 32.49 26.24
C VAL A 719 -2.96 31.82 26.94
N PRO A 720 -4.23 32.09 26.51
CA PRO A 720 -5.37 31.35 27.02
C PRO A 720 -5.40 29.90 26.48
N PHE A 721 -6.17 29.03 27.20
CA PHE A 721 -6.17 27.60 26.91
C PHE A 721 -6.45 27.20 25.44
N PRO A 722 -7.25 27.92 24.63
CA PRO A 722 -7.47 27.52 23.25
C PRO A 722 -6.23 27.67 22.35
N LEU A 723 -5.22 28.42 22.78
CA LEU A 723 -3.94 28.58 22.11
C LEU A 723 -2.83 27.72 22.72
N LEU A 724 -3.15 26.96 23.78
CA LEU A 724 -2.25 25.96 24.33
C LEU A 724 -2.33 24.67 23.53
N ILE A 725 -1.45 23.74 23.84
CA ILE A 725 -1.43 22.43 23.21
C ILE A 725 -2.51 21.56 23.84
N LEU A 726 -3.46 21.18 23.01
CA LEU A 726 -4.54 20.25 23.34
C LEU A 726 -4.20 18.91 22.69
N PRO A 727 -3.94 17.84 23.47
CA PRO A 727 -3.63 16.52 22.91
C PRO A 727 -4.71 16.07 21.94
N ASN A 728 -4.32 15.55 20.79
CA ASN A 728 -5.26 15.07 19.77
C ASN A 728 -6.00 13.81 20.25
N THR A 729 -7.32 13.86 20.33
CA THR A 729 -8.17 12.79 20.85
C THR A 729 -9.11 12.23 19.79
N ASN A 730 -9.42 10.95 19.90
CA ASN A 730 -10.39 10.29 19.03
C ASN A 730 -11.58 9.75 19.79
N GLN A 731 -12.72 10.40 19.63
CA GLN A 731 -13.99 9.95 20.21
C GLN A 731 -14.83 9.11 19.24
N SER A 732 -14.37 8.90 18.00
CA SER A 732 -15.08 8.04 17.04
C SER A 732 -14.80 6.56 17.31
N ILE A 733 -15.66 5.69 16.78
CA ILE A 733 -15.44 4.24 16.81
C ILE A 733 -14.24 3.84 15.94
N THR A 734 -13.81 4.70 15.02
CA THR A 734 -12.72 4.40 14.10
C THR A 734 -11.35 4.56 14.76
N ILE A 735 -10.34 3.80 14.30
CA ILE A 735 -8.95 4.00 14.70
C ILE A 735 -8.41 5.20 13.91
N GLN A 736 -7.95 6.24 14.62
CA GLN A 736 -7.31 7.42 14.04
C GLN A 736 -5.82 7.38 14.41
N PRO A 737 -4.92 7.37 13.42
CA PRO A 737 -3.49 7.50 13.69
C PRO A 737 -3.17 8.78 14.46
N GLU A 738 -2.19 8.74 15.32
CA GLU A 738 -1.69 9.88 16.11
C GLU A 738 -2.70 10.51 17.09
N ALA A 739 -3.82 9.84 17.36
CA ALA A 739 -4.81 10.31 18.33
C ALA A 739 -4.85 9.38 19.55
N PHE A 740 -5.16 9.94 20.72
CA PHE A 740 -5.45 9.20 21.93
C PHE A 740 -6.92 8.73 21.90
N HIS A 741 -7.13 7.43 22.09
CA HIS A 741 -8.44 6.79 21.92
C HIS A 741 -9.24 6.66 23.23
N MET A 742 -8.53 6.75 24.38
CA MET A 742 -9.14 6.65 25.72
C MET A 742 -9.08 7.97 26.52
N MET A 743 -8.57 9.03 25.90
CA MET A 743 -8.57 10.39 26.44
C MET A 743 -9.81 11.11 25.97
N ASN A 744 -10.53 11.82 26.87
CA ASN A 744 -11.64 12.66 26.49
C ASN A 744 -11.19 13.93 25.76
N ALA A 745 -12.04 14.50 24.91
CA ALA A 745 -11.74 15.77 24.26
C ALA A 745 -11.63 16.87 25.33
N LEU A 746 -10.59 17.71 25.23
CA LEU A 746 -10.27 18.75 26.22
C LEU A 746 -10.03 18.21 27.65
N GLU A 747 -9.66 16.97 27.84
CA GLU A 747 -9.32 16.43 29.17
C GLU A 747 -8.02 17.03 29.70
N PHE A 748 -7.03 17.16 28.83
CA PHE A 748 -5.73 17.71 29.20
C PHE A 748 -5.36 18.93 28.39
N VAL A 749 -4.59 19.80 29.03
CA VAL A 749 -3.96 20.98 28.44
C VAL A 749 -2.50 21.07 28.89
N THR A 750 -1.64 21.51 28.01
CA THR A 750 -0.21 21.65 28.28
C THR A 750 0.40 22.76 27.44
N ASP A 751 1.47 23.41 27.89
CA ASP A 751 2.23 24.36 27.09
C ASP A 751 3.57 23.80 26.59
N GLN A 752 3.94 22.60 27.03
CA GLN A 752 5.12 21.88 26.54
C GLN A 752 4.90 20.37 26.66
N TYR A 753 5.28 19.63 25.63
CA TYR A 753 5.08 18.19 25.62
C TYR A 753 6.11 17.45 24.78
N VAL A 754 6.21 16.15 25.10
CA VAL A 754 6.77 15.12 24.21
C VAL A 754 5.73 13.99 24.12
N SER A 755 5.42 13.54 22.91
CA SER A 755 4.55 12.39 22.69
C SER A 755 5.26 11.32 21.89
N PHE A 756 4.89 10.07 22.14
CA PHE A 756 5.36 8.91 21.42
C PHE A 756 4.19 8.00 21.07
N ASN A 757 4.08 7.66 19.79
CA ASN A 757 3.07 6.76 19.26
C ASN A 757 3.76 5.65 18.50
N ALA A 758 3.43 4.40 18.79
CA ALA A 758 3.97 3.24 18.09
C ALA A 758 2.88 2.20 17.84
N THR A 759 2.84 1.65 16.64
CA THR A 759 1.97 0.53 16.29
C THR A 759 2.80 -0.56 15.64
N TYR A 760 2.83 -1.73 16.26
CA TYR A 760 3.50 -2.92 15.75
C TYR A 760 2.50 -3.85 15.07
N TYR A 761 2.70 -4.09 13.80
CA TYR A 761 1.96 -5.03 12.96
C TYR A 761 2.76 -6.33 12.84
N LEU A 762 2.38 -7.36 13.59
CA LEU A 762 3.11 -8.64 13.66
C LEU A 762 2.88 -9.55 12.45
N LYS A 763 1.90 -9.22 11.61
CA LYS A 763 1.61 -9.96 10.36
C LYS A 763 1.31 -11.45 10.57
N GLY A 764 0.72 -11.83 11.70
CA GLY A 764 0.38 -13.21 12.02
C GLY A 764 1.56 -14.04 12.56
N TRP A 765 2.63 -13.39 13.00
CA TRP A 765 3.83 -14.09 13.47
C TRP A 765 3.55 -15.10 14.58
N ILE A 766 2.65 -14.80 15.51
CA ILE A 766 2.26 -15.70 16.60
C ILE A 766 1.11 -16.60 16.16
N LEU A 767 -0.01 -16.01 15.68
CA LEU A 767 -1.26 -16.74 15.43
C LEU A 767 -1.13 -17.75 14.27
N ASN A 768 -0.29 -17.50 13.29
CA ASN A 768 -0.03 -18.42 12.19
C ASN A 768 0.71 -19.70 12.62
N ARG A 769 1.23 -19.75 13.87
CA ARG A 769 1.90 -20.92 14.43
C ARG A 769 1.02 -21.76 15.35
N ILE A 770 -0.16 -21.25 15.71
CA ILE A 770 -1.08 -21.94 16.63
C ILE A 770 -2.01 -22.84 15.79
N PRO A 771 -1.96 -24.18 15.96
CA PRO A 771 -2.86 -25.10 15.29
C PRO A 771 -4.33 -24.71 15.53
N GLY A 772 -5.17 -24.76 14.50
CA GLY A 772 -6.57 -24.35 14.53
C GLY A 772 -6.77 -22.85 14.31
N ILE A 773 -6.01 -21.97 14.95
CA ILE A 773 -6.13 -20.52 14.79
C ILE A 773 -5.54 -20.05 13.44
N LYS A 774 -4.45 -20.65 12.99
CA LYS A 774 -3.78 -20.29 11.73
C LYS A 774 -4.72 -20.27 10.50
N TRP A 775 -5.78 -21.07 10.51
CA TRP A 775 -6.76 -21.12 9.43
C TRP A 775 -7.60 -19.85 9.30
N LEU A 776 -7.77 -19.12 10.40
CA LEU A 776 -8.47 -17.82 10.42
C LEU A 776 -7.64 -16.72 9.78
N ARG A 777 -6.33 -16.95 9.57
CA ARG A 777 -5.38 -15.99 8.98
C ARG A 777 -5.39 -14.62 9.67
N LEU A 778 -5.71 -14.60 10.96
CA LEU A 778 -5.69 -13.39 11.77
C LEU A 778 -4.26 -12.87 11.92
N ARG A 779 -4.14 -11.56 12.11
CA ARG A 779 -2.86 -10.88 12.30
C ARG A 779 -2.94 -10.01 13.53
N GLU A 780 -1.95 -10.11 14.39
CA GLU A 780 -1.86 -9.36 15.63
C GLU A 780 -1.39 -7.93 15.39
N VAL A 781 -1.93 -7.00 16.14
CA VAL A 781 -1.48 -5.62 16.18
C VAL A 781 -1.39 -5.17 17.62
N LEU A 782 -0.30 -4.48 17.96
CA LEU A 782 -0.07 -3.88 19.28
C LEU A 782 0.14 -2.39 19.08
N SER A 783 -0.48 -1.55 19.92
CA SER A 783 -0.22 -0.11 19.89
C SER A 783 0.11 0.39 21.28
N PHE A 784 0.95 1.42 21.32
CA PHE A 784 1.27 2.15 22.53
C PHE A 784 1.34 3.64 22.21
N ASN A 785 0.60 4.44 22.98
CA ASN A 785 0.56 5.89 22.86
C ASN A 785 0.87 6.52 24.20
N MET A 786 1.71 7.53 24.22
CA MET A 786 2.13 8.26 25.41
C MET A 786 2.25 9.75 25.10
N ILE A 787 1.86 10.59 26.05
CA ILE A 787 2.22 12.01 26.09
C ILE A 787 2.67 12.38 27.49
N TYR A 788 3.78 13.07 27.56
CA TYR A 788 4.35 13.67 28.77
C TYR A 788 4.52 15.17 28.56
N GLY A 789 4.16 15.95 29.54
CA GLY A 789 4.26 17.41 29.43
C GLY A 789 3.87 18.10 30.74
N GLY A 790 3.60 19.37 30.67
CA GLY A 790 3.16 20.15 31.82
C GLY A 790 2.68 21.54 31.42
N LEU A 791 1.96 22.16 32.32
CA LEU A 791 1.49 23.53 32.19
C LEU A 791 2.28 24.41 33.16
N THR A 792 3.01 25.37 32.61
CA THR A 792 3.76 26.33 33.45
C THR A 792 2.83 27.30 34.14
N ASP A 793 3.26 27.86 35.29
CA ASP A 793 2.48 28.79 36.10
C ASP A 793 1.96 29.98 35.31
N LYS A 794 2.72 30.50 34.33
CA LYS A 794 2.30 31.63 33.50
C LYS A 794 1.09 31.35 32.62
N ASN A 795 0.83 30.06 32.32
CA ASN A 795 -0.30 29.58 31.50
C ASN A 795 -1.39 28.88 32.33
N ASN A 796 -1.21 28.81 33.65
CA ASN A 796 -2.19 28.26 34.56
C ASN A 796 -3.16 29.36 35.05
N PRO A 797 -4.45 29.32 34.67
CA PRO A 797 -5.42 30.37 35.02
C PRO A 797 -5.75 30.43 36.51
N THR A 798 -5.40 29.39 37.28
CA THR A 798 -5.55 29.45 38.77
C THR A 798 -4.44 30.25 39.44
N LEU A 799 -3.28 30.35 38.80
CA LEU A 799 -2.10 31.05 39.31
C LEU A 799 -1.89 32.42 38.65
N THR A 800 -2.30 32.53 37.39
CA THR A 800 -2.04 33.72 36.59
C THR A 800 -3.35 34.39 36.15
N PRO A 801 -3.65 35.60 36.60
CA PRO A 801 -4.88 36.30 36.23
C PRO A 801 -4.91 36.71 34.76
N GLY A 802 -6.13 36.95 34.24
CA GLY A 802 -6.38 37.45 32.88
C GLY A 802 -6.36 36.36 31.80
N LEU A 803 -6.15 35.11 32.15
CA LEU A 803 -6.34 33.96 31.27
C LEU A 803 -7.79 33.47 31.28
N PHE A 804 -8.21 32.73 30.26
CA PHE A 804 -9.47 32.00 30.30
C PHE A 804 -9.37 30.86 31.31
N LEU A 805 -10.40 30.70 32.17
CA LEU A 805 -10.53 29.55 33.05
C LEU A 805 -10.58 28.27 32.19
N LEU A 806 -10.00 27.19 32.69
CA LEU A 806 -10.10 25.91 32.03
C LEU A 806 -11.57 25.44 32.04
N PRO A 807 -12.05 24.86 30.92
CA PRO A 807 -13.38 24.27 30.87
C PRO A 807 -13.55 23.16 31.91
N ASP A 808 -14.77 22.90 32.35
CA ASP A 808 -15.06 21.82 33.30
C ASP A 808 -14.51 20.47 32.77
N GLY A 809 -13.84 19.71 33.64
CA GLY A 809 -13.20 18.46 33.29
C GLY A 809 -11.88 18.60 32.55
N THR A 810 -11.40 19.82 32.27
CA THR A 810 -10.08 20.08 31.69
C THR A 810 -9.05 20.29 32.82
N GLN A 811 -7.92 19.58 32.74
CA GLN A 811 -6.87 19.66 33.73
C GLN A 811 -5.48 19.86 33.05
N PRO A 812 -4.55 20.50 33.73
CA PRO A 812 -3.15 20.48 33.29
C PRO A 812 -2.63 19.04 33.23
N LEU A 813 -1.85 18.72 32.21
CA LEU A 813 -1.10 17.47 32.21
C LEU A 813 -0.06 17.55 33.30
N GLY A 814 -0.05 16.56 34.22
CA GLY A 814 0.82 16.53 35.39
C GLY A 814 2.18 15.87 35.14
N SER A 815 2.90 15.61 36.24
CA SER A 815 4.22 14.94 36.19
C SER A 815 4.18 13.49 35.77
N THR A 816 2.99 12.86 35.77
CA THR A 816 2.79 11.49 35.28
C THR A 816 2.45 11.55 33.78
N PRO A 817 3.11 10.77 32.92
CA PRO A 817 2.72 10.70 31.52
C PRO A 817 1.33 10.07 31.37
N TYR A 818 0.51 10.61 30.46
CA TYR A 818 -0.67 9.89 30.01
C TYR A 818 -0.24 8.75 29.09
N MET A 819 -0.74 7.55 29.36
CA MET A 819 -0.41 6.34 28.60
C MET A 819 -1.64 5.51 28.31
N GLU A 820 -1.69 4.96 27.11
CA GLU A 820 -2.66 3.95 26.69
C GLU A 820 -2.00 2.90 25.79
N CYS A 821 -2.52 1.69 25.78
CA CYS A 821 -2.08 0.64 24.88
C CYS A 821 -3.28 -0.05 24.23
N SER A 822 -3.05 -0.76 23.14
CA SER A 822 -4.05 -1.63 22.55
C SER A 822 -3.48 -2.97 22.14
N VAL A 823 -4.37 -3.98 22.18
CA VAL A 823 -4.19 -5.26 21.52
C VAL A 823 -5.29 -5.40 20.49
N GLY A 824 -4.91 -5.70 19.26
CA GLY A 824 -5.81 -5.77 18.13
C GLY A 824 -5.61 -7.01 17.30
N LEU A 825 -6.68 -7.35 16.59
CA LEU A 825 -6.70 -8.36 15.54
C LEU A 825 -7.08 -7.69 14.22
N GLU A 826 -6.23 -7.81 13.23
CA GLU A 826 -6.56 -7.44 11.86
C GLU A 826 -6.76 -8.68 10.99
N ASN A 827 -7.20 -8.46 9.76
CA ASN A 827 -7.51 -9.50 8.81
C ASN A 827 -8.80 -10.28 9.09
N ILE A 828 -9.65 -9.79 9.96
CA ILE A 828 -10.99 -10.35 10.15
C ILE A 828 -11.77 -10.12 8.86
N PHE A 829 -12.24 -11.23 8.23
CA PHE A 829 -12.82 -11.21 6.88
C PHE A 829 -11.95 -10.47 5.83
N LYS A 830 -10.63 -10.44 6.01
CA LYS A 830 -9.60 -9.79 5.18
C LYS A 830 -9.61 -8.25 5.16
N ILE A 831 -10.54 -7.60 5.82
CA ILE A 831 -10.71 -6.14 5.73
C ILE A 831 -10.90 -5.45 7.07
N LEU A 832 -11.31 -6.15 8.10
CA LEU A 832 -11.64 -5.55 9.38
C LEU A 832 -10.49 -5.73 10.37
N ARG A 833 -10.20 -4.64 11.08
CA ARG A 833 -9.33 -4.59 12.26
C ARG A 833 -10.19 -4.19 13.46
N ILE A 834 -10.02 -4.87 14.58
CA ILE A 834 -10.67 -4.58 15.87
C ILE A 834 -9.57 -4.51 16.93
N ASP A 835 -9.46 -3.37 17.62
CA ASP A 835 -8.51 -3.15 18.69
C ASP A 835 -9.26 -2.91 19.97
N TYR A 836 -8.81 -3.51 21.06
CA TYR A 836 -9.18 -3.16 22.42
C TYR A 836 -8.13 -2.25 23.02
N TYR A 837 -8.49 -1.00 23.26
CA TYR A 837 -7.65 0.00 23.92
C TYR A 837 -7.83 -0.04 25.43
N ARG A 838 -6.74 0.14 26.17
CA ARG A 838 -6.71 0.24 27.61
C ARG A 838 -5.93 1.48 28.02
N ARG A 839 -6.55 2.33 28.81
CA ARG A 839 -5.91 3.45 29.50
C ARG A 839 -5.10 2.92 30.68
N LEU A 840 -3.87 3.40 30.84
CA LEU A 840 -2.92 2.91 31.83
C LEU A 840 -2.71 3.86 32.99
N THR A 841 -2.86 5.17 32.78
CA THR A 841 -2.65 6.23 33.79
C THR A 841 -3.86 7.14 33.92
N TYR A 842 -3.89 7.97 34.98
CA TYR A 842 -5.01 8.88 35.29
C TYR A 842 -6.36 8.13 35.37
N LEU A 843 -6.37 6.99 36.06
CA LEU A 843 -7.54 6.09 36.12
C LEU A 843 -8.64 6.54 37.07
N ASP A 844 -8.41 7.58 37.82
CA ASP A 844 -9.24 8.21 38.86
C ASP A 844 -9.93 9.51 38.38
N HIS A 845 -9.61 9.96 37.14
CA HIS A 845 -10.32 11.12 36.57
C HIS A 845 -11.80 10.86 36.41
N PRO A 846 -12.63 11.89 36.55
CA PRO A 846 -14.09 11.76 36.38
C PRO A 846 -14.43 11.46 34.91
N ASP A 847 -15.53 10.79 34.70
CA ASP A 847 -16.19 10.54 33.40
C ASP A 847 -15.28 9.89 32.34
N ILE A 848 -14.25 9.14 32.76
CA ILE A 848 -13.34 8.44 31.85
C ILE A 848 -13.79 7.01 31.58
N LYS A 849 -13.49 6.54 30.37
CA LYS A 849 -13.52 5.12 30.03
C LYS A 849 -12.12 4.51 30.15
N LYS A 850 -11.98 3.49 31.00
CA LYS A 850 -10.69 2.81 31.22
C LYS A 850 -10.32 1.86 30.08
N GLY A 851 -11.25 1.49 29.22
CA GLY A 851 -11.04 0.64 28.06
C GLY A 851 -12.19 0.76 27.06
N GLY A 852 -11.92 0.41 25.81
CA GLY A 852 -12.92 0.49 24.76
C GLY A 852 -12.45 -0.13 23.45
N ILE A 853 -13.40 -0.51 22.62
CA ILE A 853 -13.16 -1.09 21.31
C ILE A 853 -13.09 0.01 20.26
N ARG A 854 -12.17 -0.14 19.32
CA ARG A 854 -12.08 0.67 18.09
C ARG A 854 -11.96 -0.24 16.90
N ILE A 855 -12.46 0.19 15.76
CA ILE A 855 -12.46 -0.57 14.52
C ILE A 855 -11.80 0.21 13.39
N ALA A 856 -11.24 -0.51 12.44
CA ALA A 856 -10.79 0.09 11.19
C ALA A 856 -11.04 -0.88 10.04
N LEU A 857 -11.37 -0.32 8.89
CA LEU A 857 -11.32 -1.08 7.65
C LEU A 857 -9.91 -0.95 7.07
N ARG A 858 -9.20 -2.05 6.96
CA ARG A 858 -7.85 -2.10 6.41
C ARG A 858 -7.76 -3.15 5.31
N PHE A 859 -7.31 -2.71 4.18
CA PHE A 859 -7.03 -3.56 3.04
C PHE A 859 -5.52 -3.73 2.96
N THR A 860 -5.05 -4.93 3.25
CA THR A 860 -3.62 -5.29 3.20
C THR A 860 -3.46 -6.59 2.44
N PHE A 861 -2.33 -6.73 1.75
CA PHE A 861 -1.95 -8.00 1.14
C PHE A 861 -1.57 -9.03 2.20
#